data_be2a54da5af9a66229ee59d46db7af67
#
_entry.id   be2a54da5af9a66229ee59d46db7af67
#
_cell.length_a   1.000
_cell.length_b   1.000
_cell.length_c   1.000
_cell.angle_alpha   90.00
_cell.angle_beta   90.00
_cell.angle_gamma   90.00
#
_symmetry.space_group_name_H-M   'P 1'
#
loop_
_entity.id
_entity.type
_entity.pdbx_description
1 polymer ?
#
loop_
_entity_poly.entity_id
_entity_poly.type
_entity_poly.pdbx_seq_one_letter_code
_entity_poly.pdbx_strand_id
1 'polypeptide(L)'
;MRWKILTVVGLLYSAQFIPLFFAIMALPIILRQEGHSATTIGLVQLAALPYVFKFLWAPLIDRFKLARDRYKSWIVALSGIHVLALVFLALIDPGGNLTLLFVALFIATLSVSTQDVAVDALAISLMRPSERTLGATFQNGGAYVGAVIGGFGFLYIYGQIGWWAAVMAQAVLFVLPLFSLTLVEEPARLRGAPPATFRNAMRFFKQARIWPWIGVLATMRVPLILTMLPMRLMMVDQGMSTEEIAVWFGLFAMCAGGGATAIFGPLLRNMPRVRALYLVGLINIPVLLGVAYIAAAFPQEIKYAIIIGWVAIAITDIVIFRGAMDKIRPELPGFDFSVQVAIYAIIPGFADPVIGYVIDTQGYLPAFLAAIPAALIPLAILYFAIARLSQSNQGLDGGRAVSTGVMQSKNAAALIDWCEEEFTGHGITCTRPEPGLLRMEEMGCLVDMKVVGDSVDILVDTPNDNFLTFLREEITEHLEEFDFDAAQSLKWTGGIKVGELPANFRILRATRRQQVYPGLIRVTLEGIDVEAMVRDGIHIRLMMPEKRGRKPVWPVVNENGGITWPQGDDKLHARYVTIREIRPDAREIDVDVAVHDGGLISDWAALDGDDQELGVMGPMGDFELEHTKNVVLAGDTTALPAMARLIESVEGRISGHLFAAAQDRAALEAYLPKSNLQIEAMDPETFTDEIADKVRDCTSEPVSYGWFAGEFKAAQSVRTVFRQAFGLDKKTQLSVAYWKAGTPGHQSRAL
;
A
#
# COMPACT_ATOMS: atom_id res chain seq x y z
N MET A 1 13.55 -20.36 -5.74
CA MET A 1 13.72 -19.64 -4.45
C MET A 1 12.41 -19.06 -3.95
N ARG A 2 11.61 -18.38 -4.78
CA ARG A 2 10.32 -17.76 -4.46
C ARG A 2 9.29 -18.68 -3.76
N TRP A 3 9.00 -19.83 -4.34
CA TRP A 3 8.02 -20.79 -3.80
C TRP A 3 8.36 -21.29 -2.40
N LYS A 4 9.67 -21.44 -2.07
CA LYS A 4 10.09 -21.83 -0.71
C LYS A 4 9.66 -20.79 0.33
N ILE A 5 9.88 -19.50 0.06
CA ILE A 5 9.51 -18.41 0.97
C ILE A 5 8.00 -18.35 1.16
N LEU A 6 7.24 -18.39 0.06
CA LEU A 6 5.78 -18.37 0.10
C LEU A 6 5.19 -19.56 0.85
N THR A 7 5.74 -20.76 0.62
CA THR A 7 5.35 -21.96 1.36
C THR A 7 5.63 -21.83 2.86
N VAL A 8 6.82 -21.33 3.23
CA VAL A 8 7.16 -21.08 4.65
C VAL A 8 6.20 -20.11 5.29
N VAL A 9 5.89 -18.99 4.61
CA VAL A 9 4.89 -18.01 5.07
C VAL A 9 3.54 -18.69 5.27
N GLY A 10 3.01 -19.41 4.29
CA GLY A 10 1.73 -20.09 4.39
C GLY A 10 1.68 -21.10 5.54
N LEU A 11 2.74 -21.89 5.75
CA LEU A 11 2.84 -22.86 6.83
C LEU A 11 2.88 -22.19 8.22
N LEU A 12 3.65 -21.11 8.37
CA LEU A 12 3.72 -20.37 9.64
C LEU A 12 2.37 -19.74 10.00
N TYR A 13 1.68 -19.18 9.02
CA TYR A 13 0.33 -18.64 9.24
C TYR A 13 -0.68 -19.75 9.57
N SER A 14 -0.59 -20.92 8.94
CA SER A 14 -1.43 -22.07 9.32
C SER A 14 -1.24 -22.42 10.80
N ALA A 15 0.01 -22.49 11.28
CA ALA A 15 0.31 -22.77 12.69
C ALA A 15 -0.33 -21.76 13.63
N GLN A 16 -0.27 -20.46 13.32
CA GLN A 16 -0.81 -19.40 14.16
C GLN A 16 -2.33 -19.41 14.25
N PHE A 17 -3.01 -19.74 13.16
CA PHE A 17 -4.46 -19.74 13.13
C PHE A 17 -5.10 -20.98 13.74
N ILE A 18 -4.37 -22.11 13.87
CA ILE A 18 -4.86 -23.31 14.57
C ILE A 18 -5.32 -22.98 16.01
N PRO A 19 -4.49 -22.41 16.92
CA PRO A 19 -4.93 -22.11 18.27
C PRO A 19 -5.98 -20.99 18.36
N LEU A 20 -5.94 -20.03 17.45
CA LEU A 20 -6.94 -18.97 17.42
C LEU A 20 -8.32 -19.55 17.11
N PHE A 21 -8.44 -20.38 16.07
CA PHE A 21 -9.72 -20.96 15.67
C PHE A 21 -10.19 -22.06 16.63
N PHE A 22 -9.29 -22.76 17.31
CA PHE A 22 -9.65 -23.58 18.44
C PHE A 22 -10.33 -22.74 19.53
N ALA A 23 -9.72 -21.64 19.98
CA ALA A 23 -10.24 -20.82 21.04
C ALA A 23 -11.60 -20.18 20.70
N ILE A 24 -11.76 -19.67 19.48
CA ILE A 24 -12.99 -18.94 19.09
C ILE A 24 -14.08 -19.83 18.47
N MET A 25 -13.75 -21.01 17.97
CA MET A 25 -14.72 -21.90 17.33
C MET A 25 -15.03 -23.14 18.15
N ALA A 26 -14.02 -23.94 18.51
CA ALA A 26 -14.22 -25.22 19.13
C ALA A 26 -14.55 -25.12 20.61
N LEU A 27 -13.81 -24.29 21.35
CA LEU A 27 -13.94 -24.19 22.81
C LEU A 27 -15.35 -23.78 23.27
N PRO A 28 -16.06 -22.80 22.67
CA PRO A 28 -17.42 -22.46 23.07
C PRO A 28 -18.40 -23.62 22.99
N ILE A 29 -18.25 -24.47 21.96
CA ILE A 29 -19.08 -25.64 21.74
C ILE A 29 -18.85 -26.67 22.87
N ILE A 30 -17.58 -26.94 23.18
CA ILE A 30 -17.19 -27.86 24.22
C ILE A 30 -17.71 -27.39 25.58
N LEU A 31 -17.49 -26.12 25.95
CA LEU A 31 -17.98 -25.56 27.21
C LEU A 31 -19.50 -25.58 27.32
N ARG A 32 -20.22 -25.42 26.19
CA ARG A 32 -21.67 -25.56 26.19
C ARG A 32 -22.12 -27.00 26.45
N GLN A 33 -21.44 -27.98 25.85
CA GLN A 33 -21.67 -29.40 26.09
C GLN A 33 -21.41 -29.81 27.56
N GLU A 34 -20.40 -29.16 28.19
CA GLU A 34 -20.11 -29.33 29.63
C GLU A 34 -21.12 -28.59 30.55
N GLY A 35 -22.16 -27.95 29.99
CA GLY A 35 -23.25 -27.31 30.70
C GLY A 35 -23.00 -25.88 31.18
N HIS A 36 -21.95 -25.23 30.73
CA HIS A 36 -21.66 -23.84 31.12
C HIS A 36 -22.64 -22.84 30.46
N SER A 37 -22.94 -21.75 31.20
CA SER A 37 -23.80 -20.68 30.72
C SER A 37 -23.15 -19.92 29.54
N ALA A 38 -23.97 -19.33 28.68
CA ALA A 38 -23.49 -18.55 27.54
C ALA A 38 -22.64 -17.33 27.97
N THR A 39 -23.03 -16.69 29.10
CA THR A 39 -22.25 -15.60 29.73
C THR A 39 -20.84 -16.07 30.09
N THR A 40 -20.75 -17.21 30.77
CA THR A 40 -19.47 -17.79 31.20
C THR A 40 -18.58 -18.13 30.01
N ILE A 41 -19.16 -18.74 28.99
CA ILE A 41 -18.46 -19.04 27.72
C ILE A 41 -17.93 -17.76 27.08
N GLY A 42 -18.74 -16.70 27.00
CA GLY A 42 -18.32 -15.40 26.50
C GLY A 42 -17.18 -14.79 27.31
N LEU A 43 -17.19 -14.91 28.63
CA LEU A 43 -16.10 -14.45 29.49
C LEU A 43 -14.78 -15.22 29.21
N VAL A 44 -14.85 -16.54 29.00
CA VAL A 44 -13.68 -17.34 28.66
C VAL A 44 -13.07 -16.91 27.33
N GLN A 45 -13.90 -16.44 26.36
CA GLN A 45 -13.40 -15.91 25.08
C GLN A 45 -12.49 -14.68 25.23
N LEU A 46 -12.60 -13.93 26.33
CA LEU A 46 -11.69 -12.82 26.63
C LEU A 46 -10.22 -13.25 26.77
N ALA A 47 -9.95 -14.55 26.94
CA ALA A 47 -8.58 -15.09 26.87
C ALA A 47 -7.92 -14.89 25.51
N ALA A 48 -8.68 -14.61 24.44
CA ALA A 48 -8.16 -14.29 23.12
C ALA A 48 -7.79 -12.79 22.92
N LEU A 49 -8.05 -11.91 23.90
CA LEU A 49 -7.74 -10.48 23.83
C LEU A 49 -6.27 -10.16 23.51
N PRO A 50 -5.24 -10.96 23.86
CA PRO A 50 -3.88 -10.70 23.42
C PRO A 50 -3.72 -10.56 21.91
N TYR A 51 -4.53 -11.22 21.08
CA TYR A 51 -4.53 -11.03 19.63
C TYR A 51 -4.94 -9.60 19.21
N VAL A 52 -5.84 -8.97 19.96
CA VAL A 52 -6.30 -7.60 19.73
C VAL A 52 -5.24 -6.60 20.16
N PHE A 53 -4.62 -6.81 21.32
CA PHE A 53 -3.69 -5.85 21.94
C PHE A 53 -2.22 -6.06 21.57
N LYS A 54 -1.88 -7.05 20.72
CA LYS A 54 -0.49 -7.37 20.33
C LYS A 54 0.34 -6.18 19.83
N PHE A 55 -0.30 -5.16 19.23
CA PHE A 55 0.36 -3.95 18.76
C PHE A 55 1.02 -3.13 19.90
N LEU A 56 0.57 -3.27 21.14
CA LEU A 56 1.14 -2.56 22.29
C LEU A 56 2.57 -3.00 22.60
N TRP A 57 2.89 -4.28 22.40
CA TRP A 57 4.23 -4.82 22.65
C TRP A 57 4.99 -5.21 21.38
N ALA A 58 4.41 -5.05 20.21
CA ALA A 58 5.11 -5.28 18.94
C ALA A 58 6.47 -4.55 18.85
N PRO A 59 6.63 -3.28 19.31
CA PRO A 59 7.91 -2.61 19.31
C PRO A 59 9.02 -3.31 20.12
N LEU A 60 8.66 -4.16 21.12
CA LEU A 60 9.63 -4.93 21.89
C LEU A 60 10.29 -6.02 21.03
N ILE A 61 9.49 -6.70 20.18
CA ILE A 61 9.97 -7.71 19.25
C ILE A 61 10.96 -7.11 18.24
N ASP A 62 10.65 -5.91 17.75
CA ASP A 62 11.52 -5.19 16.82
C ASP A 62 12.80 -4.66 17.46
N ARG A 63 12.77 -4.37 18.78
CA ARG A 63 13.90 -3.79 19.50
C ARG A 63 14.86 -4.84 20.02
N PHE A 64 14.35 -5.92 20.59
CA PHE A 64 15.13 -6.93 21.30
C PHE A 64 15.41 -8.14 20.43
N LYS A 65 16.58 -8.71 20.61
CA LYS A 65 17.10 -9.88 19.92
C LYS A 65 17.45 -10.92 20.97
N LEU A 66 16.82 -12.10 20.88
CA LEU A 66 17.05 -13.17 21.86
C LEU A 66 18.30 -14.02 21.55
N ALA A 67 18.61 -14.21 20.24
CA ALA A 67 19.74 -15.01 19.79
C ALA A 67 20.33 -14.42 18.49
N ARG A 68 21.07 -15.23 17.71
CA ARG A 68 21.70 -14.82 16.45
C ARG A 68 20.71 -14.21 15.46
N ASP A 69 19.57 -14.88 15.26
CA ASP A 69 18.48 -14.42 14.42
C ASP A 69 17.47 -13.65 15.26
N ARG A 70 16.94 -12.54 14.76
CA ARG A 70 16.02 -11.71 15.54
C ARG A 70 14.64 -12.35 15.64
N TYR A 71 13.95 -12.47 14.52
CA TYR A 71 12.55 -12.90 14.48
C TYR A 71 12.42 -14.41 14.68
N LYS A 72 13.28 -15.22 14.06
CA LYS A 72 13.29 -16.68 14.26
C LYS A 72 13.47 -17.08 15.72
N SER A 73 14.35 -16.39 16.46
CA SER A 73 14.56 -16.69 17.88
C SER A 73 13.32 -16.41 18.73
N TRP A 74 12.59 -15.33 18.45
CA TRP A 74 11.30 -15.04 19.07
C TRP A 74 10.25 -16.09 18.71
N ILE A 75 10.15 -16.48 17.42
CA ILE A 75 9.20 -17.48 16.95
C ILE A 75 9.42 -18.79 17.71
N VAL A 76 10.66 -19.28 17.78
CA VAL A 76 10.99 -20.54 18.46
C VAL A 76 10.72 -20.47 19.96
N ALA A 77 11.16 -19.40 20.65
CA ALA A 77 10.99 -19.27 22.08
C ALA A 77 9.49 -19.20 22.49
N LEU A 78 8.72 -18.38 21.77
CA LEU A 78 7.28 -18.22 22.04
C LEU A 78 6.49 -19.47 21.67
N SER A 79 6.91 -20.19 20.62
CA SER A 79 6.34 -21.50 20.29
C SER A 79 6.57 -22.53 21.40
N GLY A 80 7.75 -22.53 22.02
CA GLY A 80 8.03 -23.38 23.19
C GLY A 80 7.09 -23.06 24.37
N ILE A 81 6.90 -21.78 24.66
CA ILE A 81 5.95 -21.34 25.73
C ILE A 81 4.53 -21.77 25.37
N HIS A 82 4.10 -21.58 24.11
CA HIS A 82 2.78 -21.97 23.65
C HIS A 82 2.53 -23.48 23.80
N VAL A 83 3.49 -24.32 23.39
CA VAL A 83 3.38 -25.77 23.52
C VAL A 83 3.30 -26.19 24.99
N LEU A 84 4.10 -25.60 25.88
CA LEU A 84 4.00 -25.84 27.31
C LEU A 84 2.62 -25.45 27.89
N ALA A 85 2.07 -24.30 27.43
CA ALA A 85 0.73 -23.89 27.79
C ALA A 85 -0.35 -24.88 27.30
N LEU A 86 -0.19 -25.42 26.07
CA LEU A 86 -1.10 -26.46 25.55
C LEU A 86 -0.98 -27.77 26.32
N VAL A 87 0.23 -28.22 26.68
CA VAL A 87 0.43 -29.40 27.51
C VAL A 87 -0.26 -29.21 28.85
N PHE A 88 -0.11 -28.05 29.48
CA PHE A 88 -0.82 -27.72 30.72
C PHE A 88 -2.33 -27.70 30.53
N LEU A 89 -2.82 -27.08 29.45
CA LEU A 89 -4.23 -27.04 29.08
C LEU A 89 -4.83 -28.44 28.89
N ALA A 90 -4.07 -29.36 28.29
CA ALA A 90 -4.51 -30.76 28.10
C ALA A 90 -4.80 -31.50 29.39
N LEU A 91 -4.18 -31.08 30.50
CA LEU A 91 -4.38 -31.67 31.86
C LEU A 91 -5.56 -31.08 32.60
N ILE A 92 -6.18 -30.01 32.10
CA ILE A 92 -7.33 -29.34 32.71
C ILE A 92 -8.62 -29.95 32.17
N ASP A 93 -9.52 -30.33 33.03
CA ASP A 93 -10.89 -30.71 32.66
C ASP A 93 -11.65 -29.45 32.22
N PRO A 94 -12.16 -29.38 30.97
CA PRO A 94 -12.87 -28.21 30.48
C PRO A 94 -14.20 -27.94 31.21
N GLY A 95 -14.81 -28.95 31.81
CA GLY A 95 -16.01 -28.84 32.66
C GLY A 95 -15.71 -28.45 34.11
N GLY A 96 -14.42 -28.49 34.51
CA GLY A 96 -13.99 -28.31 35.91
C GLY A 96 -13.62 -26.88 36.27
N ASN A 97 -12.34 -26.58 36.40
CA ASN A 97 -11.85 -25.29 36.90
C ASN A 97 -11.69 -24.25 35.75
N LEU A 98 -12.72 -23.45 35.49
CA LEU A 98 -12.73 -22.43 34.47
C LEU A 98 -11.68 -21.33 34.65
N THR A 99 -11.33 -20.98 35.87
CA THR A 99 -10.27 -19.98 36.14
C THR A 99 -8.92 -20.50 35.65
N LEU A 100 -8.62 -21.77 35.95
CA LEU A 100 -7.38 -22.40 35.51
C LEU A 100 -7.34 -22.56 33.98
N LEU A 101 -8.49 -22.95 33.39
CA LEU A 101 -8.68 -23.00 31.92
C LEU A 101 -8.42 -21.64 31.31
N PHE A 102 -9.03 -20.57 31.85
CA PHE A 102 -8.83 -19.19 31.35
C PHE A 102 -7.36 -18.77 31.39
N VAL A 103 -6.68 -19.00 32.54
CA VAL A 103 -5.25 -18.64 32.69
C VAL A 103 -4.38 -19.39 31.70
N ALA A 104 -4.59 -20.70 31.52
CA ALA A 104 -3.85 -21.50 30.55
C ALA A 104 -4.07 -21.02 29.11
N LEU A 105 -5.31 -20.74 28.74
CA LEU A 105 -5.68 -20.15 27.45
C LEU A 105 -5.08 -18.77 27.24
N PHE A 106 -5.12 -17.92 28.28
CA PHE A 106 -4.54 -16.58 28.19
C PHE A 106 -3.02 -16.62 27.93
N ILE A 107 -2.30 -17.51 28.62
CA ILE A 107 -0.86 -17.71 28.40
C ILE A 107 -0.62 -18.26 26.97
N ALA A 108 -1.42 -19.23 26.54
CA ALA A 108 -1.32 -19.80 25.20
C ALA A 108 -1.58 -18.74 24.11
N THR A 109 -2.63 -17.93 24.27
CA THR A 109 -2.97 -16.88 23.29
C THR A 109 -2.01 -15.70 23.32
N LEU A 110 -1.49 -15.33 24.51
CA LEU A 110 -0.46 -14.30 24.64
C LEU A 110 0.84 -14.70 23.94
N SER A 111 1.28 -15.95 24.10
CA SER A 111 2.49 -16.45 23.46
C SER A 111 2.36 -16.51 21.93
N VAL A 112 1.24 -17.05 21.41
CA VAL A 112 1.05 -17.16 19.96
C VAL A 112 0.74 -15.81 19.30
N SER A 113 0.01 -14.90 19.95
CA SER A 113 -0.21 -13.55 19.42
C SER A 113 1.07 -12.72 19.40
N THR A 114 1.98 -12.94 20.34
CA THR A 114 3.31 -12.31 20.35
C THR A 114 4.21 -12.93 19.26
N GLN A 115 4.13 -14.25 19.07
CA GLN A 115 4.81 -14.94 17.98
C GLN A 115 4.35 -14.44 16.61
N ASP A 116 3.05 -14.17 16.45
CA ASP A 116 2.46 -13.64 15.22
C ASP A 116 3.11 -12.32 14.77
N VAL A 117 3.42 -11.41 15.70
CA VAL A 117 4.20 -10.19 15.40
C VAL A 117 5.56 -10.52 14.81
N ALA A 118 6.24 -11.54 15.34
CA ALA A 118 7.56 -11.94 14.84
C ALA A 118 7.47 -12.63 13.47
N VAL A 119 6.41 -13.40 13.21
CA VAL A 119 6.15 -14.04 11.91
C VAL A 119 5.80 -12.99 10.86
N ASP A 120 4.94 -12.01 11.18
CA ASP A 120 4.62 -10.89 10.30
C ASP A 120 5.89 -10.13 9.88
N ALA A 121 6.74 -9.80 10.85
CA ALA A 121 8.00 -9.11 10.60
C ALA A 121 9.00 -9.95 9.76
N LEU A 122 9.09 -11.25 10.04
CA LEU A 122 9.91 -12.17 9.24
C LEU A 122 9.39 -12.27 7.81
N ALA A 123 8.08 -12.46 7.63
CA ALA A 123 7.46 -12.57 6.32
C ALA A 123 7.72 -11.31 5.46
N ILE A 124 7.54 -10.12 6.04
CA ILE A 124 7.82 -8.84 5.37
C ILE A 124 9.30 -8.75 5.00
N SER A 125 10.22 -9.18 5.87
CA SER A 125 11.66 -9.12 5.63
C SER A 125 12.15 -10.08 4.54
N LEU A 126 11.44 -11.20 4.33
CA LEU A 126 11.77 -12.21 3.33
C LEU A 126 11.22 -11.88 1.93
N MET A 127 10.18 -11.04 1.84
CA MET A 127 9.47 -10.76 0.59
C MET A 127 9.87 -9.39 0.01
N ARG A 128 10.04 -9.35 -1.31
CA ARG A 128 10.18 -8.09 -2.05
C ARG A 128 8.84 -7.35 -2.12
N PRO A 129 8.82 -6.02 -2.30
CA PRO A 129 7.57 -5.25 -2.48
C PRO A 129 6.64 -5.84 -3.55
N SER A 130 7.17 -6.25 -4.70
CA SER A 130 6.41 -6.91 -5.78
C SER A 130 5.85 -8.30 -5.44
N GLU A 131 6.34 -8.94 -4.39
CA GLU A 131 5.91 -10.28 -3.95
C GLU A 131 4.87 -10.23 -2.83
N ARG A 132 4.61 -9.06 -2.24
CA ARG A 132 3.71 -8.89 -1.08
C ARG A 132 2.28 -9.32 -1.37
N THR A 133 1.78 -9.09 -2.58
CA THR A 133 0.42 -9.52 -2.98
C THR A 133 0.30 -11.05 -2.97
N LEU A 134 1.30 -11.76 -3.54
CA LEU A 134 1.36 -13.23 -3.45
C LEU A 134 1.55 -13.70 -2.01
N GLY A 135 2.39 -13.01 -1.23
CA GLY A 135 2.58 -13.27 0.19
C GLY A 135 1.27 -13.20 0.97
N ALA A 136 0.46 -12.16 0.75
CA ALA A 136 -0.86 -12.01 1.36
C ALA A 136 -1.82 -13.16 0.95
N THR A 137 -1.74 -13.65 -0.27
CA THR A 137 -2.52 -14.82 -0.72
C THR A 137 -2.14 -16.09 0.05
N PHE A 138 -0.83 -16.35 0.23
CA PHE A 138 -0.35 -17.50 1.00
C PHE A 138 -0.65 -17.36 2.50
N GLN A 139 -0.58 -16.15 3.04
CA GLN A 139 -0.99 -15.81 4.40
C GLN A 139 -2.47 -16.16 4.62
N ASN A 140 -3.36 -15.65 3.78
CA ASN A 140 -4.79 -15.93 3.87
C ASN A 140 -5.10 -17.43 3.66
N GLY A 141 -4.45 -18.08 2.68
CA GLY A 141 -4.55 -19.52 2.45
C GLY A 141 -4.15 -20.32 3.69
N GLY A 142 -3.02 -19.96 4.31
CA GLY A 142 -2.57 -20.54 5.57
C GLY A 142 -3.57 -20.35 6.71
N ALA A 143 -4.17 -19.15 6.82
CA ALA A 143 -5.20 -18.87 7.82
C ALA A 143 -6.43 -19.77 7.67
N TYR A 144 -6.93 -19.99 6.46
CA TYR A 144 -8.05 -20.91 6.21
C TYR A 144 -7.68 -22.37 6.53
N VAL A 145 -6.48 -22.83 6.17
CA VAL A 145 -5.99 -24.16 6.56
C VAL A 145 -5.93 -24.29 8.08
N GLY A 146 -5.39 -23.28 8.77
CA GLY A 146 -5.36 -23.24 10.22
C GLY A 146 -6.76 -23.24 10.85
N ALA A 147 -7.73 -22.55 10.24
CA ALA A 147 -9.11 -22.52 10.68
C ALA A 147 -9.79 -23.89 10.55
N VAL A 148 -9.60 -24.60 9.45
CA VAL A 148 -10.12 -25.95 9.26
C VAL A 148 -9.52 -26.92 10.28
N ILE A 149 -8.21 -26.84 10.53
CA ILE A 149 -7.52 -27.71 11.50
C ILE A 149 -7.98 -27.36 12.94
N GLY A 150 -7.96 -26.10 13.32
CA GLY A 150 -8.30 -25.63 14.67
C GLY A 150 -9.81 -25.71 14.99
N GLY A 151 -10.67 -25.55 13.99
CA GLY A 151 -12.12 -25.71 14.14
C GLY A 151 -12.58 -27.16 13.93
N PHE A 152 -12.60 -27.62 12.67
CA PHE A 152 -13.07 -28.96 12.31
C PHE A 152 -12.17 -30.06 12.90
N GLY A 153 -10.86 -29.99 12.63
CA GLY A 153 -9.95 -31.06 13.03
C GLY A 153 -9.93 -31.25 14.56
N PHE A 154 -9.95 -30.15 15.32
CA PHE A 154 -9.98 -30.19 16.77
C PHE A 154 -11.28 -30.82 17.30
N LEU A 155 -12.44 -30.33 16.86
CA LEU A 155 -13.75 -30.84 17.30
C LEU A 155 -13.94 -32.30 16.92
N TYR A 156 -13.49 -32.70 15.74
CA TYR A 156 -13.58 -34.09 15.28
C TYR A 156 -12.77 -35.03 16.18
N ILE A 157 -11.51 -34.66 16.49
CA ILE A 157 -10.65 -35.43 17.39
C ILE A 157 -11.26 -35.44 18.80
N TYR A 158 -11.76 -34.31 19.27
CA TYR A 158 -12.41 -34.20 20.59
C TYR A 158 -13.61 -35.17 20.71
N GLY A 159 -14.49 -35.19 19.69
CA GLY A 159 -15.66 -36.10 19.67
C GLY A 159 -15.28 -37.58 19.65
N GLN A 160 -14.17 -37.95 18.98
CA GLN A 160 -13.75 -39.35 18.86
C GLN A 160 -12.88 -39.84 20.04
N ILE A 161 -11.96 -39.03 20.55
CA ILE A 161 -10.88 -39.46 21.44
C ILE A 161 -10.87 -38.64 22.74
N GLY A 162 -11.52 -37.48 22.76
CA GLY A 162 -11.64 -36.60 23.91
C GLY A 162 -10.63 -35.46 24.01
N TRP A 163 -10.74 -34.68 25.07
CA TRP A 163 -10.06 -33.39 25.29
C TRP A 163 -8.53 -33.49 25.21
N TRP A 164 -7.93 -34.39 26.01
CA TRP A 164 -6.47 -34.52 26.07
C TRP A 164 -5.86 -34.77 24.69
N ALA A 165 -6.45 -35.71 23.95
CA ALA A 165 -5.94 -36.08 22.62
C ALA A 165 -6.08 -34.94 21.61
N ALA A 166 -7.18 -34.19 21.64
CA ALA A 166 -7.42 -33.05 20.77
C ALA A 166 -6.39 -31.91 21.01
N VAL A 167 -6.14 -31.56 22.28
CA VAL A 167 -5.16 -30.53 22.63
C VAL A 167 -3.73 -30.96 22.31
N MET A 168 -3.38 -32.23 22.55
CA MET A 168 -2.05 -32.75 22.19
C MET A 168 -1.85 -32.83 20.67
N ALA A 169 -2.89 -33.22 19.91
CA ALA A 169 -2.85 -33.18 18.44
C ALA A 169 -2.63 -31.77 17.93
N GLN A 170 -3.30 -30.78 18.52
CA GLN A 170 -3.09 -29.36 18.22
C GLN A 170 -1.64 -28.94 18.48
N ALA A 171 -1.05 -29.33 19.60
CA ALA A 171 0.34 -29.02 19.93
C ALA A 171 1.32 -29.59 18.88
N VAL A 172 1.09 -30.82 18.43
CA VAL A 172 1.89 -31.44 17.34
C VAL A 172 1.71 -30.69 16.02
N LEU A 173 0.48 -30.44 15.60
CA LEU A 173 0.16 -29.75 14.35
C LEU A 173 0.67 -28.29 14.35
N PHE A 174 0.75 -27.65 15.52
CA PHE A 174 1.35 -26.32 15.66
C PHE A 174 2.88 -26.34 15.47
N VAL A 175 3.56 -27.38 15.94
CA VAL A 175 5.03 -27.49 15.89
C VAL A 175 5.52 -27.83 14.47
N LEU A 176 4.81 -28.69 13.73
CA LEU A 176 5.24 -29.18 12.44
C LEU A 176 5.61 -28.06 11.43
N PRO A 177 4.81 -27.00 11.24
CA PRO A 177 5.15 -25.89 10.34
C PRO A 177 6.44 -25.14 10.76
N LEU A 178 6.82 -25.14 12.04
CA LEU A 178 8.01 -24.44 12.52
C LEU A 178 9.31 -25.02 11.93
N PHE A 179 9.34 -26.30 11.56
CA PHE A 179 10.49 -26.89 10.86
C PHE A 179 10.77 -26.19 9.52
N SER A 180 9.77 -25.54 8.91
CA SER A 180 9.95 -24.77 7.70
C SER A 180 10.89 -23.56 7.88
N LEU A 181 11.08 -23.07 9.12
CA LEU A 181 12.04 -22.00 9.42
C LEU A 181 13.49 -22.35 9.06
N THR A 182 13.82 -23.65 8.99
CA THR A 182 15.15 -24.10 8.56
C THR A 182 15.39 -23.89 7.07
N LEU A 183 14.34 -23.71 6.28
CA LEU A 183 14.40 -23.55 4.82
C LEU A 183 14.72 -22.12 4.37
N VAL A 184 14.66 -21.15 5.28
CA VAL A 184 14.88 -19.73 4.97
C VAL A 184 15.94 -19.15 5.89
N GLU A 185 16.70 -18.18 5.40
CA GLU A 185 17.65 -17.40 6.19
C GLU A 185 17.04 -16.03 6.47
N GLU A 186 17.16 -15.56 7.71
CA GLU A 186 16.68 -14.23 8.10
C GLU A 186 17.63 -13.17 7.53
N PRO A 187 17.13 -12.19 6.73
CA PRO A 187 17.97 -11.13 6.18
C PRO A 187 18.58 -10.26 7.29
N ALA A 188 19.82 -9.83 7.07
CA ALA A 188 20.44 -8.85 7.97
C ALA A 188 19.64 -7.54 7.96
N ARG A 189 19.47 -6.91 9.13
CA ARG A 189 18.78 -5.62 9.22
C ARG A 189 19.52 -4.57 8.41
N LEU A 190 18.80 -3.82 7.57
CA LEU A 190 19.31 -2.64 6.90
C LEU A 190 19.79 -1.62 7.95
N ARG A 191 21.06 -1.22 7.87
CA ARG A 191 21.62 -0.14 8.71
C ARG A 191 20.94 1.16 8.29
N GLY A 192 20.20 1.81 9.20
CA GLY A 192 19.60 3.13 8.96
C GLY A 192 18.07 3.17 8.91
N ALA A 193 17.37 2.04 8.96
CA ALA A 193 15.91 2.08 9.11
C ALA A 193 15.52 2.78 10.43
N PRO A 194 14.68 3.83 10.40
CA PRO A 194 14.27 4.52 11.61
C PRO A 194 13.63 3.56 12.58
N PRO A 195 13.89 3.67 13.89
CA PRO A 195 13.24 2.80 14.87
C PRO A 195 11.73 3.07 14.84
N ALA A 196 10.93 1.99 14.80
CA ALA A 196 9.51 2.07 15.03
C ALA A 196 9.28 2.60 16.45
N THR A 197 9.00 3.90 16.58
CA THR A 197 8.72 4.53 17.87
C THR A 197 7.22 4.65 18.05
N PHE A 198 6.74 4.50 19.29
CA PHE A 198 5.33 4.68 19.62
C PHE A 198 4.80 6.06 19.20
N ARG A 199 5.66 7.09 19.19
CA ARG A 199 5.32 8.44 18.73
C ARG A 199 5.00 8.48 17.23
N ASN A 200 5.76 7.78 16.39
CA ASN A 200 5.51 7.69 14.95
C ASN A 200 4.26 6.85 14.65
N ALA A 201 4.01 5.85 15.49
CA ALA A 201 2.80 5.05 15.46
C ALA A 201 1.54 5.89 15.65
N MET A 202 1.51 6.75 16.66
CA MET A 202 0.36 7.63 16.93
C MET A 202 0.04 8.64 15.83
N ARG A 203 0.96 8.87 14.89
CA ARG A 203 0.70 9.70 13.69
C ARG A 203 -0.34 9.06 12.75
N PHE A 204 -0.56 7.73 12.82
CA PHE A 204 -1.64 7.07 12.10
C PHE A 204 -2.99 7.76 12.36
N PHE A 205 -3.27 8.09 13.62
CA PHE A 205 -4.52 8.73 14.04
C PHE A 205 -4.63 10.23 13.66
N LYS A 206 -3.55 10.83 13.15
CA LYS A 206 -3.50 12.21 12.66
C LYS A 206 -3.72 12.33 11.15
N GLN A 207 -3.84 11.21 10.42
CA GLN A 207 -4.15 11.24 9.00
C GLN A 207 -5.49 11.93 8.76
N ALA A 208 -5.58 12.66 7.66
CA ALA A 208 -6.83 13.31 7.28
C ALA A 208 -7.95 12.25 7.14
N ARG A 209 -9.09 12.53 7.80
CA ARG A 209 -10.32 11.69 7.73
C ARG A 209 -10.17 10.25 8.20
N ILE A 210 -9.16 9.94 9.00
CA ILE A 210 -8.96 8.59 9.54
C ILE A 210 -10.09 8.18 10.50
N TRP A 211 -10.69 9.11 11.22
CA TRP A 211 -11.69 8.81 12.25
C TRP A 211 -13.00 8.20 11.70
N PRO A 212 -13.60 8.70 10.60
CA PRO A 212 -14.72 8.02 9.96
C PRO A 212 -14.35 6.60 9.50
N TRP A 213 -13.16 6.42 8.95
CA TRP A 213 -12.64 5.11 8.58
C TRP A 213 -12.51 4.18 9.77
N ILE A 214 -11.93 4.65 10.88
CA ILE A 214 -11.83 3.91 12.15
C ILE A 214 -13.23 3.49 12.63
N GLY A 215 -14.22 4.37 12.54
CA GLY A 215 -15.61 4.07 12.89
C GLY A 215 -16.20 2.93 12.04
N VAL A 216 -16.02 2.98 10.71
CA VAL A 216 -16.45 1.90 9.80
C VAL A 216 -15.71 0.61 10.10
N LEU A 217 -14.40 0.68 10.23
CA LEU A 217 -13.52 -0.44 10.53
C LEU A 217 -13.91 -1.16 11.83
N ALA A 218 -14.21 -0.40 12.88
CA ALA A 218 -14.60 -0.94 14.19
C ALA A 218 -16.01 -1.56 14.21
N THR A 219 -16.91 -1.12 13.33
CA THR A 219 -18.35 -1.46 13.46
C THR A 219 -18.89 -2.35 12.34
N MET A 220 -18.26 -2.40 11.16
CA MET A 220 -18.81 -3.05 9.97
C MET A 220 -19.01 -4.56 10.12
N ARG A 221 -18.10 -5.23 10.81
CA ARG A 221 -18.16 -6.69 11.07
C ARG A 221 -19.02 -7.07 12.27
N VAL A 222 -19.18 -6.14 13.23
CA VAL A 222 -19.83 -6.41 14.52
C VAL A 222 -21.18 -7.11 14.36
N PRO A 223 -22.10 -6.67 13.48
CA PRO A 223 -23.41 -7.30 13.34
C PRO A 223 -23.34 -8.80 13.03
N LEU A 224 -22.42 -9.17 12.14
CA LEU A 224 -22.24 -10.57 11.76
C LEU A 224 -21.61 -11.39 12.91
N ILE A 225 -20.64 -10.82 13.62
CA ILE A 225 -20.00 -11.51 14.76
C ILE A 225 -20.97 -11.72 15.90
N LEU A 226 -21.88 -10.77 16.17
CA LEU A 226 -22.93 -10.93 17.21
C LEU A 226 -23.81 -12.16 16.99
N THR A 227 -23.92 -12.68 15.76
CA THR A 227 -24.69 -13.90 15.46
C THR A 227 -23.89 -15.18 15.62
N MET A 228 -22.54 -15.11 15.71
CA MET A 228 -21.68 -16.30 15.68
C MET A 228 -21.79 -17.12 16.97
N LEU A 229 -21.77 -16.49 18.14
CA LEU A 229 -21.90 -17.19 19.42
C LEU A 229 -23.31 -17.84 19.55
N PRO A 230 -24.43 -17.12 19.33
CA PRO A 230 -25.75 -17.71 19.37
C PRO A 230 -25.89 -18.94 18.45
N MET A 231 -25.40 -18.86 17.20
CA MET A 231 -25.46 -19.99 16.26
C MET A 231 -24.72 -21.22 16.79
N ARG A 232 -23.52 -21.04 17.36
CA ARG A 232 -22.72 -22.15 17.91
C ARG A 232 -23.40 -22.84 19.08
N LEU A 233 -23.87 -22.05 20.04
CA LEU A 233 -24.52 -22.58 21.24
C LEU A 233 -25.86 -23.22 20.92
N MET A 234 -26.62 -22.63 19.99
CA MET A 234 -27.90 -23.16 19.54
C MET A 234 -27.77 -24.55 18.87
N MET A 235 -26.69 -24.80 18.09
CA MET A 235 -26.42 -26.13 17.55
C MET A 235 -26.28 -27.19 18.64
N VAL A 236 -25.58 -26.86 19.73
CA VAL A 236 -25.41 -27.74 20.89
C VAL A 236 -26.76 -27.97 21.56
N ASP A 237 -27.52 -26.90 21.83
CA ASP A 237 -28.81 -26.96 22.51
C ASP A 237 -29.91 -27.67 21.69
N GLN A 238 -29.75 -27.71 20.36
CA GLN A 238 -30.63 -28.53 19.46
C GLN A 238 -30.20 -30.01 19.44
N GLY A 239 -29.19 -30.40 20.19
CA GLY A 239 -28.77 -31.81 20.32
C GLY A 239 -27.92 -32.32 19.16
N MET A 240 -27.32 -31.44 18.35
CA MET A 240 -26.38 -31.83 17.28
C MET A 240 -25.14 -32.48 17.88
N SER A 241 -24.64 -33.54 17.26
CA SER A 241 -23.42 -34.19 17.71
C SER A 241 -22.19 -33.31 17.46
N THR A 242 -21.13 -33.55 18.24
CA THR A 242 -19.85 -32.81 18.08
C THR A 242 -19.32 -32.93 16.65
N GLU A 243 -19.45 -34.11 16.04
CA GLU A 243 -19.02 -34.39 14.68
C GLU A 243 -19.85 -33.61 13.64
N GLU A 244 -21.16 -33.55 13.81
CA GLU A 244 -22.03 -32.74 12.92
C GLU A 244 -21.66 -31.27 13.02
N ILE A 245 -21.48 -30.74 14.23
CA ILE A 245 -21.09 -29.36 14.45
C ILE A 245 -19.70 -29.10 13.82
N ALA A 246 -18.75 -30.02 13.97
CA ALA A 246 -17.44 -29.92 13.35
C ALA A 246 -17.52 -29.80 11.83
N VAL A 247 -18.34 -30.66 11.20
CA VAL A 247 -18.51 -30.66 9.75
C VAL A 247 -19.19 -29.37 9.26
N TRP A 248 -20.30 -28.97 9.87
CA TRP A 248 -21.05 -27.80 9.39
C TRP A 248 -20.36 -26.48 9.70
N PHE A 249 -19.91 -26.30 10.96
CA PHE A 249 -19.31 -25.05 11.39
C PHE A 249 -17.82 -24.97 11.06
N GLY A 250 -17.07 -26.07 11.24
CA GLY A 250 -15.61 -26.07 11.05
C GLY A 250 -15.19 -26.31 9.61
N LEU A 251 -15.89 -27.15 8.83
CA LEU A 251 -15.49 -27.49 7.47
C LEU A 251 -16.32 -26.73 6.42
N PHE A 252 -17.64 -26.95 6.37
CA PHE A 252 -18.46 -26.37 5.29
C PHE A 252 -18.51 -24.85 5.36
N ALA A 253 -18.63 -24.26 6.54
CA ALA A 253 -18.64 -22.82 6.70
C ALA A 253 -17.30 -22.17 6.27
N MET A 254 -16.16 -22.81 6.60
CA MET A 254 -14.83 -22.31 6.19
C MET A 254 -14.62 -22.45 4.69
N CYS A 255 -15.01 -23.58 4.10
CA CYS A 255 -14.96 -23.77 2.65
C CYS A 255 -15.85 -22.78 1.90
N ALA A 256 -17.06 -22.50 2.43
CA ALA A 256 -17.97 -21.52 1.84
C ALA A 256 -17.40 -20.09 1.92
N GLY A 257 -16.81 -19.70 3.06
CA GLY A 257 -16.13 -18.40 3.22
C GLY A 257 -14.93 -18.26 2.28
N GLY A 258 -14.09 -19.29 2.19
CA GLY A 258 -12.95 -19.33 1.26
C GLY A 258 -13.41 -19.25 -0.21
N GLY A 259 -14.44 -20.02 -0.57
CA GLY A 259 -15.06 -19.97 -1.91
C GLY A 259 -15.67 -18.61 -2.23
N ALA A 260 -16.36 -17.99 -1.25
CA ALA A 260 -16.89 -16.63 -1.40
C ALA A 260 -15.75 -15.62 -1.65
N THR A 261 -14.63 -15.74 -0.95
CA THR A 261 -13.46 -14.87 -1.17
C THR A 261 -12.93 -15.02 -2.60
N ALA A 262 -12.81 -16.24 -3.10
CA ALA A 262 -12.33 -16.51 -4.45
C ALA A 262 -13.26 -15.96 -5.54
N ILE A 263 -14.58 -16.02 -5.33
CA ILE A 263 -15.59 -15.58 -6.30
C ILE A 263 -15.79 -14.06 -6.24
N PHE A 264 -16.01 -13.51 -5.05
CA PHE A 264 -16.38 -12.11 -4.88
C PHE A 264 -15.18 -11.16 -4.86
N GLY A 265 -13.95 -11.64 -4.58
CA GLY A 265 -12.74 -10.84 -4.64
C GLY A 265 -12.54 -10.16 -6.00
N PRO A 266 -12.51 -10.89 -7.12
CA PRO A 266 -12.44 -10.31 -8.46
C PRO A 266 -13.62 -9.41 -8.82
N LEU A 267 -14.86 -9.79 -8.42
CA LEU A 267 -16.07 -9.00 -8.70
C LEU A 267 -16.03 -7.61 -8.03
N LEU A 268 -15.59 -7.56 -6.79
CA LEU A 268 -15.53 -6.33 -6.00
C LEU A 268 -14.29 -5.48 -6.31
N ARG A 269 -13.30 -6.05 -7.04
CA ARG A 269 -12.03 -5.37 -7.34
C ARG A 269 -12.22 -4.03 -8.03
N ASN A 270 -13.12 -3.95 -9.01
CA ASN A 270 -13.34 -2.76 -9.84
C ASN A 270 -14.43 -1.84 -9.29
N MET A 271 -15.10 -2.23 -8.18
CA MET A 271 -16.15 -1.41 -7.59
C MET A 271 -15.55 -0.25 -6.76
N PRO A 272 -16.05 0.99 -6.87
CA PRO A 272 -15.65 2.10 -6.00
C PRO A 272 -15.82 1.72 -4.51
N ARG A 273 -14.81 2.06 -3.67
CA ARG A 273 -14.72 1.60 -2.27
C ARG A 273 -15.97 1.92 -1.47
N VAL A 274 -16.45 3.15 -1.56
CA VAL A 274 -17.63 3.62 -0.83
C VAL A 274 -18.87 2.84 -1.24
N ARG A 275 -19.06 2.61 -2.55
CA ARG A 275 -20.18 1.80 -3.06
C ARG A 275 -20.09 0.36 -2.57
N ALA A 276 -18.88 -0.23 -2.55
CA ALA A 276 -18.66 -1.58 -2.02
C ALA A 276 -19.00 -1.66 -0.53
N LEU A 277 -18.58 -0.69 0.29
CA LEU A 277 -18.91 -0.62 1.72
C LEU A 277 -20.42 -0.48 1.95
N TYR A 278 -21.10 0.40 1.21
CA TYR A 278 -22.56 0.52 1.30
C TYR A 278 -23.27 -0.74 0.87
N LEU A 279 -22.90 -1.32 -0.28
CA LEU A 279 -23.51 -2.53 -0.81
C LEU A 279 -23.41 -3.68 0.21
N VAL A 280 -22.22 -3.89 0.77
CA VAL A 280 -21.98 -4.95 1.76
C VAL A 280 -22.74 -4.66 3.06
N GLY A 281 -22.73 -3.42 3.55
CA GLY A 281 -23.50 -3.04 4.72
C GLY A 281 -25.02 -3.25 4.53
N LEU A 282 -25.55 -2.91 3.36
CA LEU A 282 -26.96 -3.13 3.02
C LEU A 282 -27.32 -4.62 2.86
N ILE A 283 -26.44 -5.42 2.23
CA ILE A 283 -26.64 -6.87 2.07
C ILE A 283 -26.60 -7.60 3.41
N ASN A 284 -25.82 -7.13 4.37
CA ASN A 284 -25.77 -7.72 5.70
C ASN A 284 -27.13 -7.66 6.44
N ILE A 285 -27.96 -6.66 6.17
CA ILE A 285 -29.28 -6.54 6.82
C ILE A 285 -30.22 -7.73 6.47
N PRO A 286 -30.52 -8.03 5.18
CA PRO A 286 -31.33 -9.21 4.86
C PRO A 286 -30.67 -10.52 5.26
N VAL A 287 -29.34 -10.62 5.29
CA VAL A 287 -28.63 -11.79 5.82
C VAL A 287 -28.95 -11.98 7.30
N LEU A 288 -28.85 -10.93 8.12
CA LEU A 288 -29.15 -10.98 9.56
C LEU A 288 -30.64 -11.29 9.82
N LEU A 289 -31.54 -10.72 9.04
CA LEU A 289 -32.98 -11.03 9.10
C LEU A 289 -33.23 -12.51 8.78
N GLY A 290 -32.58 -13.04 7.73
CA GLY A 290 -32.64 -14.44 7.33
C GLY A 290 -32.11 -15.38 8.44
N VAL A 291 -30.98 -15.03 9.05
CA VAL A 291 -30.42 -15.78 10.18
C VAL A 291 -31.38 -15.79 11.38
N ALA A 292 -31.93 -14.63 11.75
CA ALA A 292 -32.90 -14.52 12.83
C ALA A 292 -34.19 -15.30 12.52
N TYR A 293 -34.64 -15.26 11.28
CA TYR A 293 -35.84 -16.04 10.83
C TYR A 293 -35.59 -17.55 10.91
N ILE A 294 -34.43 -18.04 10.44
CA ILE A 294 -34.06 -19.46 10.55
C ILE A 294 -34.01 -19.87 12.01
N ALA A 295 -33.37 -19.08 12.85
CA ALA A 295 -33.28 -19.36 14.29
C ALA A 295 -34.63 -19.41 14.99
N ALA A 296 -35.63 -18.60 14.58
CA ALA A 296 -36.94 -18.53 15.16
C ALA A 296 -37.86 -19.61 14.63
N ALA A 297 -37.92 -19.79 13.30
CA ALA A 297 -38.90 -20.66 12.62
C ALA A 297 -38.39 -22.09 12.41
N PHE A 298 -37.11 -22.29 12.22
CA PHE A 298 -36.47 -23.56 11.88
C PHE A 298 -35.16 -23.77 12.70
N PRO A 299 -35.23 -23.81 14.03
CA PRO A 299 -34.03 -23.84 14.88
C PRO A 299 -33.11 -25.04 14.60
N GLN A 300 -33.64 -26.17 14.16
CA GLN A 300 -32.83 -27.35 13.79
C GLN A 300 -32.02 -27.16 12.50
N GLU A 301 -32.39 -26.15 11.69
CA GLU A 301 -31.72 -25.85 10.41
C GLU A 301 -30.68 -24.68 10.58
N ILE A 302 -30.33 -24.30 11.79
CA ILE A 302 -29.35 -23.23 12.10
C ILE A 302 -28.02 -23.47 11.42
N LYS A 303 -27.66 -24.71 11.08
CA LYS A 303 -26.47 -25.09 10.31
C LYS A 303 -26.35 -24.38 8.96
N TYR A 304 -27.46 -24.08 8.30
CA TYR A 304 -27.46 -23.34 7.03
C TYR A 304 -27.22 -21.83 7.24
N ALA A 305 -27.73 -21.29 8.36
CA ALA A 305 -27.48 -19.90 8.74
C ALA A 305 -26.00 -19.62 8.98
N ILE A 306 -25.27 -20.60 9.52
CA ILE A 306 -23.81 -20.50 9.74
C ILE A 306 -23.05 -20.33 8.41
N ILE A 307 -23.40 -21.13 7.39
CA ILE A 307 -22.78 -21.01 6.06
C ILE A 307 -23.04 -19.62 5.48
N ILE A 308 -24.30 -19.15 5.53
CA ILE A 308 -24.68 -17.81 5.05
C ILE A 308 -23.91 -16.72 5.81
N GLY A 309 -23.81 -16.85 7.13
CA GLY A 309 -23.05 -15.91 7.96
C GLY A 309 -21.56 -15.83 7.61
N TRP A 310 -20.90 -16.98 7.38
CA TRP A 310 -19.50 -17.01 6.98
C TRP A 310 -19.25 -16.47 5.56
N VAL A 311 -20.16 -16.71 4.62
CA VAL A 311 -20.10 -16.07 3.30
C VAL A 311 -20.22 -14.56 3.43
N ALA A 312 -21.13 -14.03 4.25
CA ALA A 312 -21.30 -12.61 4.48
C ALA A 312 -20.06 -11.98 5.18
N ILE A 313 -19.47 -12.68 6.15
CA ILE A 313 -18.21 -12.28 6.80
C ILE A 313 -17.10 -12.19 5.75
N ALA A 314 -16.92 -13.22 4.92
CA ALA A 314 -15.87 -13.26 3.91
C ALA A 314 -15.99 -12.10 2.90
N ILE A 315 -17.19 -11.79 2.44
CA ILE A 315 -17.44 -10.66 1.54
C ILE A 315 -17.16 -9.32 2.24
N THR A 316 -17.57 -9.20 3.50
CA THR A 316 -17.31 -7.99 4.33
C THR A 316 -15.81 -7.79 4.52
N ASP A 317 -15.07 -8.84 4.83
CA ASP A 317 -13.64 -8.82 5.06
C ASP A 317 -12.86 -8.37 3.82
N ILE A 318 -13.24 -8.82 2.61
CA ILE A 318 -12.63 -8.37 1.35
C ILE A 318 -12.68 -6.85 1.23
N VAL A 319 -13.84 -6.25 1.47
CA VAL A 319 -14.04 -4.81 1.30
C VAL A 319 -13.30 -4.01 2.39
N ILE A 320 -13.35 -4.49 3.63
CA ILE A 320 -12.68 -3.86 4.76
C ILE A 320 -11.15 -3.92 4.61
N PHE A 321 -10.57 -5.09 4.32
CA PHE A 321 -9.11 -5.20 4.19
C PHE A 321 -8.57 -4.44 2.99
N ARG A 322 -9.33 -4.38 1.88
CA ARG A 322 -8.99 -3.50 0.77
C ARG A 322 -8.93 -2.04 1.20
N GLY A 323 -9.93 -1.54 1.95
CA GLY A 323 -9.93 -0.19 2.50
C GLY A 323 -8.82 0.05 3.52
N ALA A 324 -8.46 -0.98 4.31
CA ALA A 324 -7.37 -0.90 5.27
C ALA A 324 -6.01 -0.75 4.57
N MET A 325 -5.78 -1.48 3.47
CA MET A 325 -4.54 -1.36 2.68
C MET A 325 -4.36 0.04 2.08
N ASP A 326 -5.46 0.72 1.70
CA ASP A 326 -5.41 2.08 1.16
C ASP A 326 -4.98 3.14 2.20
N LYS A 327 -5.02 2.81 3.51
CA LYS A 327 -4.68 3.72 4.61
C LYS A 327 -3.31 3.45 5.25
N ILE A 328 -2.54 2.54 4.67
CA ILE A 328 -1.20 2.18 5.14
C ILE A 328 -0.19 3.22 4.67
N ARG A 329 0.58 3.76 5.60
CA ARG A 329 1.72 4.63 5.29
C ARG A 329 2.92 3.76 4.87
N PRO A 330 3.66 4.14 3.81
CA PRO A 330 4.83 3.39 3.34
C PRO A 330 5.92 3.22 4.40
N GLU A 331 6.05 4.17 5.32
CA GLU A 331 7.12 4.21 6.33
C GLU A 331 6.90 3.17 7.44
N LEU A 332 5.64 2.81 7.73
CA LEU A 332 5.28 1.89 8.82
C LEU A 332 4.17 0.91 8.41
N PRO A 333 4.31 0.17 7.29
CA PRO A 333 3.22 -0.63 6.75
C PRO A 333 2.74 -1.73 7.71
N GLY A 334 3.65 -2.41 8.37
CA GLY A 334 3.33 -3.46 9.34
C GLY A 334 2.58 -2.93 10.56
N PHE A 335 3.00 -1.79 11.09
CA PHE A 335 2.36 -1.15 12.23
C PHE A 335 0.94 -0.65 11.88
N ASP A 336 0.81 0.12 10.79
CA ASP A 336 -0.48 0.69 10.37
C ASP A 336 -1.52 -0.40 10.07
N PHE A 337 -1.09 -1.50 9.45
CA PHE A 337 -1.96 -2.65 9.22
C PHE A 337 -2.36 -3.33 10.55
N SER A 338 -1.39 -3.58 11.44
CA SER A 338 -1.65 -4.23 12.74
C SER A 338 -2.60 -3.39 13.62
N VAL A 339 -2.46 -2.06 13.63
CA VAL A 339 -3.38 -1.18 14.35
C VAL A 339 -4.79 -1.27 13.77
N GLN A 340 -4.94 -1.30 12.45
CA GLN A 340 -6.24 -1.43 11.81
C GLN A 340 -6.88 -2.79 12.11
N VAL A 341 -6.11 -3.88 12.07
CA VAL A 341 -6.58 -5.22 12.48
C VAL A 341 -7.00 -5.24 13.94
N ALA A 342 -6.25 -4.57 14.83
CA ALA A 342 -6.63 -4.44 16.25
C ALA A 342 -7.96 -3.69 16.42
N ILE A 343 -8.15 -2.54 15.75
CA ILE A 343 -9.40 -1.78 15.76
C ILE A 343 -10.57 -2.62 15.24
N TYR A 344 -10.35 -3.37 14.16
CA TYR A 344 -11.34 -4.27 13.57
C TYR A 344 -11.78 -5.39 14.50
N ALA A 345 -10.90 -5.86 15.39
CA ALA A 345 -11.14 -6.96 16.30
C ALA A 345 -11.58 -6.51 17.72
N ILE A 346 -11.44 -5.21 18.09
CA ILE A 346 -11.65 -4.76 19.48
C ILE A 346 -13.11 -4.92 19.92
N ILE A 347 -14.08 -4.44 19.15
CA ILE A 347 -15.50 -4.57 19.51
C ILE A 347 -15.95 -6.02 19.45
N PRO A 348 -15.67 -6.80 18.37
CA PRO A 348 -15.91 -8.23 18.33
C PRO A 348 -15.33 -8.99 19.53
N GLY A 349 -14.12 -8.65 19.97
CA GLY A 349 -13.47 -9.30 21.10
C GLY A 349 -14.20 -9.17 22.43
N PHE A 350 -15.04 -8.14 22.61
CA PHE A 350 -15.86 -7.93 23.80
C PHE A 350 -17.35 -8.28 23.59
N ALA A 351 -17.74 -8.69 22.39
CA ALA A 351 -19.14 -8.93 22.07
C ALA A 351 -19.69 -10.22 22.70
N ASP A 352 -18.90 -11.29 22.77
CA ASP A 352 -19.34 -12.60 23.22
C ASP A 352 -19.88 -12.62 24.67
N PRO A 353 -19.25 -11.97 25.69
CA PRO A 353 -19.83 -11.88 27.03
C PRO A 353 -21.20 -11.18 27.07
N VAL A 354 -21.34 -10.09 26.29
CA VAL A 354 -22.59 -9.32 26.21
C VAL A 354 -23.70 -10.14 25.58
N ILE A 355 -23.43 -10.79 24.46
CA ILE A 355 -24.39 -11.66 23.77
C ILE A 355 -24.69 -12.90 24.59
N GLY A 356 -23.68 -13.47 25.31
CA GLY A 356 -23.89 -14.58 26.22
C GLY A 356 -24.88 -14.24 27.31
N TYR A 357 -24.76 -13.06 27.94
CA TYR A 357 -25.69 -12.55 28.91
C TYR A 357 -27.12 -12.41 28.37
N VAL A 358 -27.27 -11.92 27.14
CA VAL A 358 -28.58 -11.82 26.44
C VAL A 358 -29.17 -13.21 26.21
N ILE A 359 -28.37 -14.20 25.81
CA ILE A 359 -28.82 -15.57 25.59
C ILE A 359 -29.33 -16.17 26.91
N ASP A 360 -28.57 -16.03 28.00
CA ASP A 360 -28.92 -16.60 29.30
C ASP A 360 -30.19 -15.97 29.94
N THR A 361 -30.44 -14.66 29.69
CA THR A 361 -31.53 -13.91 30.30
C THR A 361 -32.78 -13.79 29.42
N GLN A 362 -32.62 -13.73 28.12
CA GLN A 362 -33.70 -13.42 27.16
C GLN A 362 -33.85 -14.49 26.06
N GLY A 363 -32.90 -15.43 25.97
CA GLY A 363 -32.89 -16.47 24.95
C GLY A 363 -32.20 -16.08 23.62
N TYR A 364 -32.25 -16.99 22.64
CA TYR A 364 -31.53 -16.85 21.39
C TYR A 364 -32.07 -15.77 20.45
N LEU A 365 -33.41 -15.66 20.34
CA LEU A 365 -33.99 -14.74 19.35
C LEU A 365 -33.64 -13.29 19.62
N PRO A 366 -33.72 -12.74 20.85
CA PRO A 366 -33.23 -11.38 21.14
C PRO A 366 -31.74 -11.19 20.83
N ALA A 367 -30.90 -12.20 21.06
CA ALA A 367 -29.48 -12.14 20.71
C ALA A 367 -29.24 -11.98 19.20
N PHE A 368 -29.99 -12.71 18.35
CA PHE A 368 -29.93 -12.52 16.90
C PHE A 368 -30.49 -11.18 16.46
N LEU A 369 -31.61 -10.73 17.05
CA LEU A 369 -32.22 -9.44 16.73
C LEU A 369 -31.34 -8.24 17.10
N ALA A 370 -30.50 -8.35 18.12
CA ALA A 370 -29.56 -7.29 18.52
C ALA A 370 -28.53 -6.96 17.42
N ALA A 371 -28.25 -7.90 16.51
CA ALA A 371 -27.36 -7.69 15.40
C ALA A 371 -27.92 -6.72 14.33
N ILE A 372 -29.24 -6.64 14.20
CA ILE A 372 -29.90 -5.82 13.15
C ILE A 372 -29.67 -4.32 13.36
N PRO A 373 -29.98 -3.72 14.54
CA PRO A 373 -29.69 -2.31 14.77
C PRO A 373 -28.17 -2.03 14.74
N ALA A 374 -27.32 -2.97 15.14
CA ALA A 374 -25.88 -2.83 15.02
C ALA A 374 -25.42 -2.66 13.55
N ALA A 375 -26.13 -3.25 12.59
CA ALA A 375 -25.82 -3.11 11.15
C ALA A 375 -26.11 -1.69 10.60
N LEU A 376 -26.93 -0.92 11.28
CA LEU A 376 -27.21 0.48 10.88
C LEU A 376 -26.08 1.44 11.27
N ILE A 377 -25.27 1.09 12.26
CA ILE A 377 -24.18 1.96 12.78
C ILE A 377 -23.14 2.26 11.69
N PRO A 378 -22.51 1.27 11.04
CA PRO A 378 -21.53 1.56 9.98
C PRO A 378 -22.16 2.29 8.79
N LEU A 379 -23.40 2.01 8.44
CA LEU A 379 -24.12 2.71 7.38
C LEU A 379 -24.37 4.18 7.74
N ALA A 380 -24.74 4.48 9.00
CA ALA A 380 -24.89 5.82 9.50
C ALA A 380 -23.55 6.58 9.48
N ILE A 381 -22.46 5.94 9.92
CA ILE A 381 -21.11 6.53 9.87
C ILE A 381 -20.74 6.87 8.42
N LEU A 382 -20.96 5.95 7.48
CA LEU A 382 -20.72 6.19 6.06
C LEU A 382 -21.57 7.35 5.53
N TYR A 383 -22.86 7.38 5.85
CA TYR A 383 -23.76 8.45 5.44
C TYR A 383 -23.30 9.83 5.93
N PHE A 384 -23.03 9.98 7.24
CA PHE A 384 -22.56 11.26 7.79
C PHE A 384 -21.16 11.64 7.30
N ALA A 385 -20.28 10.66 7.08
CA ALA A 385 -18.98 10.90 6.49
C ALA A 385 -19.11 11.46 5.06
N ILE A 386 -20.01 10.90 4.24
CA ILE A 386 -20.26 11.36 2.87
C ILE A 386 -21.02 12.69 2.86
N ALA A 387 -22.04 12.88 3.70
CA ALA A 387 -22.77 14.13 3.79
C ALA A 387 -21.86 15.32 4.14
N ARG A 388 -20.87 15.12 5.02
CA ARG A 388 -19.83 16.11 5.30
C ARG A 388 -18.83 16.29 4.14
N LEU A 389 -18.71 15.30 3.25
CA LEU A 389 -17.83 15.31 2.09
C LEU A 389 -18.46 16.01 0.89
N SER A 390 -19.78 15.95 0.74
CA SER A 390 -20.50 16.71 -0.28
C SER A 390 -20.48 18.21 0.00
N GLN A 391 -20.23 18.62 1.26
CA GLN A 391 -19.97 20.01 1.65
C GLN A 391 -18.50 20.43 1.50
N SER A 392 -17.56 19.49 1.42
CA SER A 392 -16.13 19.72 1.14
C SER A 392 -15.71 18.75 0.02
N ASN A 393 -15.72 19.19 -1.20
CA ASN A 393 -15.49 18.46 -2.48
C ASN A 393 -14.26 17.51 -2.54
N GLN A 394 -14.00 16.66 -1.52
CA GLN A 394 -12.90 15.69 -1.50
C GLN A 394 -13.40 14.32 -1.07
N GLY A 395 -13.36 13.34 -2.01
CA GLY A 395 -13.95 12.01 -1.90
C GLY A 395 -13.40 11.09 -0.81
N LEU A 396 -14.27 10.17 -0.35
CA LEU A 396 -13.93 8.97 0.45
C LEU A 396 -13.36 7.83 -0.42
N ASP A 397 -13.30 8.02 -1.73
CA ASP A 397 -12.70 7.07 -2.65
C ASP A 397 -11.19 7.09 -2.44
N GLY A 398 -10.64 5.99 -1.95
CA GLY A 398 -9.28 5.81 -1.48
C GLY A 398 -8.21 6.39 -2.38
N GLY A 399 -7.96 7.67 -2.25
CA GLY A 399 -6.84 8.37 -2.86
C GLY A 399 -6.91 8.59 -4.37
N ARG A 400 -7.86 8.03 -5.12
CA ARG A 400 -7.96 8.31 -6.56
C ARG A 400 -8.64 9.65 -6.80
N ALA A 401 -8.00 10.47 -7.62
CA ALA A 401 -8.51 11.74 -8.07
C ALA A 401 -9.06 11.58 -9.50
N VAL A 402 -10.30 12.00 -9.72
CA VAL A 402 -10.99 11.87 -11.00
C VAL A 402 -11.41 13.23 -11.52
N SER A 403 -11.16 13.46 -12.80
CA SER A 403 -11.61 14.63 -13.54
C SER A 403 -12.20 14.24 -14.87
N THR A 404 -13.15 15.01 -15.35
CA THR A 404 -13.62 14.94 -16.72
C THR A 404 -13.37 16.24 -17.44
N GLY A 405 -12.94 16.15 -18.71
CA GLY A 405 -12.77 17.28 -19.62
C GLY A 405 -13.69 17.15 -20.82
N VAL A 406 -14.17 18.24 -21.33
CA VAL A 406 -14.91 18.28 -22.60
C VAL A 406 -14.31 19.35 -23.48
N MET A 407 -13.90 18.97 -24.69
CA MET A 407 -13.33 19.85 -25.71
C MET A 407 -14.17 19.79 -26.97
N GLN A 408 -14.48 20.94 -27.55
CA GLN A 408 -15.15 21.03 -28.84
C GLN A 408 -14.11 20.96 -29.97
N SER A 409 -14.26 20.02 -30.90
CA SER A 409 -13.37 19.88 -32.05
C SER A 409 -14.11 19.31 -33.25
N LYS A 410 -14.12 20.04 -34.35
CA LYS A 410 -14.67 19.56 -35.62
C LYS A 410 -13.89 18.38 -36.21
N ASN A 411 -12.66 18.19 -35.76
CA ASN A 411 -11.77 17.13 -36.19
C ASN A 411 -11.57 16.07 -35.06
N ALA A 412 -12.57 15.82 -34.23
CA ALA A 412 -12.47 14.97 -33.03
C ALA A 412 -11.90 13.56 -33.34
N ALA A 413 -12.28 12.95 -34.47
CA ALA A 413 -11.73 11.63 -34.85
C ALA A 413 -10.24 11.69 -35.19
N ALA A 414 -9.82 12.69 -36.00
CA ALA A 414 -8.40 12.87 -36.36
C ALA A 414 -7.54 13.24 -35.12
N LEU A 415 -8.10 13.97 -34.20
CA LEU A 415 -7.43 14.27 -32.92
C LEU A 415 -7.13 12.98 -32.12
N ILE A 416 -8.10 12.07 -31.99
CA ILE A 416 -7.90 10.81 -31.30
C ILE A 416 -6.85 9.93 -31.98
N ASP A 417 -6.81 9.91 -33.32
CA ASP A 417 -5.80 9.17 -34.08
C ASP A 417 -4.41 9.78 -33.89
N TRP A 418 -4.31 11.10 -33.88
CA TRP A 418 -3.07 11.81 -33.60
C TRP A 418 -2.60 11.58 -32.14
N CYS A 419 -3.51 11.64 -31.16
CA CYS A 419 -3.19 11.35 -29.76
C CYS A 419 -2.65 9.92 -29.59
N GLU A 420 -3.23 8.92 -30.29
CA GLU A 420 -2.74 7.55 -30.22
C GLU A 420 -1.30 7.43 -30.77
N GLU A 421 -1.01 8.08 -31.87
CA GLU A 421 0.33 8.09 -32.48
C GLU A 421 1.32 8.80 -31.55
N GLU A 422 0.98 9.97 -31.05
CA GLU A 422 1.82 10.80 -30.18
C GLU A 422 2.13 10.09 -28.86
N PHE A 423 1.11 9.64 -28.13
CA PHE A 423 1.31 8.96 -26.84
C PHE A 423 2.00 7.59 -27.00
N THR A 424 1.72 6.85 -28.08
CA THR A 424 2.50 5.65 -28.41
C THR A 424 3.95 6.01 -28.74
N GLY A 425 4.16 7.14 -29.40
CA GLY A 425 5.47 7.75 -29.65
C GLY A 425 6.25 8.00 -28.36
N HIS A 426 5.57 8.40 -27.29
CA HIS A 426 6.12 8.58 -25.94
C HIS A 426 6.24 7.29 -25.12
N GLY A 427 5.84 6.13 -25.64
CA GLY A 427 5.95 4.83 -24.98
C GLY A 427 4.74 4.45 -24.14
N ILE A 428 3.68 5.27 -24.14
CA ILE A 428 2.44 5.01 -23.40
C ILE A 428 1.65 3.91 -24.13
N THR A 429 1.14 2.94 -23.37
CA THR A 429 0.31 1.86 -23.93
C THR A 429 -1.08 2.38 -24.24
N CYS A 430 -1.40 2.52 -25.53
CA CYS A 430 -2.72 2.93 -26.01
C CYS A 430 -3.53 1.73 -26.47
N THR A 431 -4.84 1.73 -26.20
CA THR A 431 -5.79 0.70 -26.65
C THR A 431 -7.08 1.34 -27.14
N ARG A 432 -7.81 0.63 -28.02
CA ARG A 432 -9.13 1.06 -28.53
C ARG A 432 -10.20 0.05 -28.12
N PRO A 433 -10.77 0.16 -26.87
CA PRO A 433 -11.80 -0.77 -26.40
C PRO A 433 -13.09 -0.76 -27.22
N GLU A 434 -13.43 0.39 -27.79
CA GLU A 434 -14.58 0.58 -28.70
C GLU A 434 -14.27 1.65 -29.77
N PRO A 435 -14.98 1.70 -30.91
CA PRO A 435 -14.77 2.75 -31.91
C PRO A 435 -14.91 4.14 -31.30
N GLY A 436 -13.94 5.02 -31.58
CA GLY A 436 -13.94 6.40 -31.09
C GLY A 436 -13.51 6.58 -29.62
N LEU A 437 -13.07 5.52 -28.94
CA LEU A 437 -12.51 5.59 -27.59
C LEU A 437 -11.03 5.20 -27.60
N LEU A 438 -10.16 6.12 -27.21
CA LEU A 438 -8.75 5.89 -26.91
C LEU A 438 -8.59 5.73 -25.39
N ARG A 439 -7.97 4.64 -24.95
CA ARG A 439 -7.65 4.37 -23.55
C ARG A 439 -6.16 4.24 -23.35
N MET A 440 -5.67 4.92 -22.34
CA MET A 440 -4.28 4.87 -21.86
C MET A 440 -4.27 4.43 -20.40
N GLU A 441 -3.48 3.41 -20.07
CA GLU A 441 -3.31 2.93 -18.71
C GLU A 441 -1.81 2.83 -18.40
N GLU A 442 -1.32 3.67 -17.48
CA GLU A 442 0.07 3.66 -17.06
C GLU A 442 0.22 4.19 -15.63
N MET A 443 1.17 3.65 -14.85
CA MET A 443 1.49 4.07 -13.46
C MET A 443 0.26 4.15 -12.54
N GLY A 444 -0.76 3.30 -12.79
CA GLY A 444 -2.01 3.34 -12.04
C GLY A 444 -2.96 4.48 -12.42
N CYS A 445 -2.64 5.26 -13.45
CA CYS A 445 -3.50 6.27 -14.06
C CYS A 445 -4.31 5.64 -15.19
N LEU A 446 -5.54 6.11 -15.38
CA LEU A 446 -6.41 5.80 -16.52
C LEU A 446 -6.80 7.10 -17.20
N VAL A 447 -6.59 7.19 -18.50
CA VAL A 447 -7.10 8.29 -19.33
C VAL A 447 -7.94 7.68 -20.46
N ASP A 448 -9.22 8.06 -20.51
CA ASP A 448 -10.12 7.73 -21.61
C ASP A 448 -10.45 8.99 -22.40
N MET A 449 -10.26 8.97 -23.71
CA MET A 449 -10.64 10.04 -24.63
C MET A 449 -11.66 9.50 -25.62
N LYS A 450 -12.89 10.01 -25.59
CA LYS A 450 -14.01 9.50 -26.38
C LYS A 450 -14.59 10.57 -27.31
N VAL A 451 -14.74 10.22 -28.57
CA VAL A 451 -15.43 11.08 -29.57
C VAL A 451 -16.94 11.03 -29.32
N VAL A 452 -17.56 12.21 -29.15
CA VAL A 452 -19.01 12.36 -28.98
C VAL A 452 -19.49 13.49 -29.90
N GLY A 453 -19.90 13.15 -31.14
CA GLY A 453 -20.23 14.14 -32.16
C GLY A 453 -19.02 15.01 -32.53
N ASP A 454 -19.19 16.33 -32.39
CA ASP A 454 -18.12 17.32 -32.60
C ASP A 454 -17.37 17.67 -31.31
N SER A 455 -17.36 16.76 -30.34
CA SER A 455 -16.62 16.94 -29.08
C SER A 455 -15.77 15.70 -28.73
N VAL A 456 -14.77 15.92 -27.87
CA VAL A 456 -14.00 14.85 -27.22
C VAL A 456 -14.24 14.95 -25.71
N ASP A 457 -14.82 13.89 -25.16
CA ASP A 457 -14.97 13.71 -23.72
C ASP A 457 -13.73 13.01 -23.18
N ILE A 458 -13.12 13.58 -22.14
CA ILE A 458 -11.89 13.11 -21.55
C ILE A 458 -12.18 12.72 -20.09
N LEU A 459 -11.85 11.50 -19.71
CA LEU A 459 -11.85 11.04 -18.33
C LEU A 459 -10.40 10.83 -17.87
N VAL A 460 -10.03 11.44 -16.76
CA VAL A 460 -8.72 11.23 -16.11
C VAL A 460 -8.97 10.69 -14.71
N ASP A 461 -8.47 9.51 -14.42
CA ASP A 461 -8.55 8.85 -13.12
C ASP A 461 -7.14 8.49 -12.65
N THR A 462 -6.71 9.05 -11.52
CA THR A 462 -5.34 9.02 -11.05
C THR A 462 -5.24 8.61 -9.58
N PRO A 463 -4.07 8.12 -9.11
CA PRO A 463 -3.87 7.75 -7.71
C PRO A 463 -4.07 8.89 -6.70
N ASN A 464 -3.86 10.16 -7.10
CA ASN A 464 -3.96 11.33 -6.22
C ASN A 464 -4.14 12.63 -7.01
N ASP A 465 -4.40 13.75 -6.30
CA ASP A 465 -4.60 15.08 -6.89
C ASP A 465 -3.34 15.65 -7.57
N ASN A 466 -2.14 15.25 -7.14
CA ASN A 466 -0.88 15.68 -7.76
C ASN A 466 -0.78 15.14 -9.18
N PHE A 467 -0.99 13.82 -9.36
CA PHE A 467 -1.03 13.18 -10.68
C PHE A 467 -2.18 13.72 -11.54
N LEU A 468 -3.34 13.99 -10.95
CA LEU A 468 -4.47 14.57 -11.66
C LEU A 468 -4.12 15.93 -12.25
N THR A 469 -3.51 16.80 -11.45
CA THR A 469 -3.09 18.13 -11.89
C THR A 469 -2.03 18.03 -12.98
N PHE A 470 -1.07 17.14 -12.81
CA PHE A 470 -0.02 16.89 -13.81
C PHE A 470 -0.60 16.40 -15.14
N LEU A 471 -1.44 15.35 -15.14
CA LEU A 471 -2.00 14.80 -16.37
C LEU A 471 -2.95 15.78 -17.08
N ARG A 472 -3.68 16.61 -16.35
CA ARG A 472 -4.49 17.68 -16.99
C ARG A 472 -3.61 18.68 -17.74
N GLU A 473 -2.48 19.08 -17.15
CA GLU A 473 -1.52 20.00 -17.78
C GLU A 473 -0.93 19.37 -19.04
N GLU A 474 -0.40 18.16 -18.94
CA GLU A 474 0.20 17.42 -20.05
C GLU A 474 -0.82 17.18 -21.20
N ILE A 475 -2.01 16.69 -20.88
CA ILE A 475 -3.06 16.47 -21.88
C ILE A 475 -3.44 17.80 -22.56
N THR A 476 -3.58 18.86 -21.79
CA THR A 476 -3.94 20.19 -22.36
C THR A 476 -2.85 20.70 -23.29
N GLU A 477 -1.56 20.60 -22.89
CA GLU A 477 -0.42 20.98 -23.73
C GLU A 477 -0.38 20.21 -25.06
N HIS A 478 -0.58 18.89 -25.04
CA HIS A 478 -0.61 18.07 -26.25
C HIS A 478 -1.82 18.40 -27.15
N LEU A 479 -2.99 18.67 -26.57
CA LEU A 479 -4.17 19.09 -27.33
C LEU A 479 -3.96 20.45 -27.99
N GLU A 480 -3.23 21.39 -27.34
CA GLU A 480 -2.84 22.68 -27.92
C GLU A 480 -1.84 22.52 -29.09
N GLU A 481 -0.99 21.51 -29.07
CA GLU A 481 -0.09 21.19 -30.19
C GLU A 481 -0.84 20.74 -31.46
N PHE A 482 -1.96 20.01 -31.31
CA PHE A 482 -2.79 19.56 -32.43
C PHE A 482 -3.70 20.69 -32.97
N ASP A 483 -4.44 21.35 -32.08
CA ASP A 483 -5.40 22.40 -32.42
C ASP A 483 -5.54 23.39 -31.24
N PHE A 484 -4.74 24.46 -31.29
CA PHE A 484 -4.70 25.47 -30.26
C PHE A 484 -6.08 26.11 -30.00
N ASP A 485 -6.83 26.43 -31.08
CA ASP A 485 -8.14 27.09 -30.94
C ASP A 485 -9.19 26.16 -30.33
N ALA A 486 -9.21 24.88 -30.72
CA ALA A 486 -10.08 23.88 -30.14
C ALA A 486 -9.74 23.59 -28.67
N ALA A 487 -8.45 23.52 -28.31
CA ALA A 487 -7.97 23.29 -26.94
C ALA A 487 -8.40 24.40 -25.98
N GLN A 488 -8.58 25.66 -26.44
CA GLN A 488 -9.12 26.75 -25.62
C GLN A 488 -10.57 26.51 -25.18
N SER A 489 -11.31 25.62 -25.87
CA SER A 489 -12.67 25.24 -25.47
C SER A 489 -12.70 24.18 -24.35
N LEU A 490 -11.55 23.56 -24.03
CA LEU A 490 -11.45 22.51 -23.02
C LEU A 490 -11.89 23.01 -21.64
N LYS A 491 -12.87 22.33 -21.05
CA LYS A 491 -13.36 22.60 -19.71
C LYS A 491 -13.23 21.34 -18.86
N TRP A 492 -12.40 21.44 -17.85
CA TRP A 492 -12.25 20.40 -16.85
C TRP A 492 -13.32 20.53 -15.76
N THR A 493 -13.79 19.40 -15.22
CA THR A 493 -14.70 19.31 -14.07
C THR A 493 -14.17 18.26 -13.08
N GLY A 494 -14.53 18.40 -11.81
CA GLY A 494 -14.05 17.54 -10.73
C GLY A 494 -12.72 17.99 -10.13
N GLY A 495 -12.64 18.12 -8.81
CA GLY A 495 -11.42 18.46 -8.08
C GLY A 495 -10.86 19.89 -8.33
N ILE A 496 -11.67 20.80 -8.90
CA ILE A 496 -11.23 22.15 -9.27
C ILE A 496 -11.47 23.11 -8.12
N LYS A 497 -10.42 23.87 -7.75
CA LYS A 497 -10.48 24.95 -6.76
C LYS A 497 -9.96 26.23 -7.40
N VAL A 498 -10.86 26.97 -8.02
CA VAL A 498 -10.54 28.22 -8.71
C VAL A 498 -9.88 29.24 -7.79
N GLY A 499 -8.79 29.85 -8.23
CA GLY A 499 -8.03 30.84 -7.47
C GLY A 499 -7.08 30.27 -6.42
N GLU A 500 -7.10 28.95 -6.16
CA GLU A 500 -6.11 28.27 -5.30
C GLU A 500 -4.86 27.88 -6.09
N LEU A 501 -3.77 27.58 -5.38
CA LEU A 501 -2.56 26.99 -5.95
C LEU A 501 -2.88 25.60 -6.53
N PRO A 502 -2.21 25.18 -7.61
CA PRO A 502 -2.33 23.81 -8.11
C PRO A 502 -2.01 22.77 -7.01
N ALA A 503 -2.68 21.61 -7.02
CA ALA A 503 -2.56 20.61 -5.96
C ALA A 503 -1.11 20.08 -5.79
N ASN A 504 -0.36 20.04 -6.88
CA ASN A 504 1.05 19.62 -6.91
C ASN A 504 2.04 20.79 -6.70
N PHE A 505 1.56 22.00 -6.35
CA PHE A 505 2.40 23.19 -6.15
C PHE A 505 2.61 23.46 -4.66
N ARG A 506 3.83 23.78 -4.26
CA ARG A 506 4.21 24.15 -2.88
C ARG A 506 5.12 25.37 -2.90
N ILE A 507 5.09 26.13 -1.80
CA ILE A 507 6.00 27.25 -1.56
C ILE A 507 6.98 26.83 -0.47
N LEU A 508 8.26 26.78 -0.82
CA LEU A 508 9.34 26.37 0.09
C LEU A 508 10.37 27.49 0.23
N ARG A 509 11.21 27.41 1.27
CA ARG A 509 12.33 28.35 1.53
C ARG A 509 13.63 27.60 1.70
N ALA A 510 14.72 28.15 1.18
CA ALA A 510 16.04 27.59 1.37
C ALA A 510 16.55 27.88 2.80
N THR A 511 16.97 26.84 3.52
CA THR A 511 17.45 26.95 4.91
C THR A 511 18.94 26.63 5.05
N ARG A 512 19.50 25.84 4.14
CA ARG A 512 20.90 25.40 4.19
C ARG A 512 21.44 25.16 2.79
N ARG A 513 22.71 25.49 2.58
CA ARG A 513 23.46 25.21 1.35
C ARG A 513 24.76 24.53 1.69
N GLN A 514 25.15 23.54 0.92
CA GLN A 514 26.40 22.81 1.11
C GLN A 514 26.91 22.27 -0.22
N GLN A 515 28.15 22.50 -0.55
CA GLN A 515 28.79 21.82 -1.67
C GLN A 515 28.99 20.34 -1.33
N VAL A 516 28.37 19.45 -2.09
CA VAL A 516 28.40 17.99 -1.87
C VAL A 516 29.23 17.25 -2.89
N TYR A 517 29.50 17.88 -4.04
CA TYR A 517 30.34 17.36 -5.11
C TYR A 517 30.88 18.56 -5.91
N PRO A 518 32.04 18.47 -6.58
CA PRO A 518 32.49 19.53 -7.50
C PRO A 518 31.43 19.84 -8.54
N GLY A 519 30.90 21.06 -8.55
CA GLY A 519 29.79 21.46 -9.43
C GLY A 519 28.39 21.10 -8.97
N LEU A 520 28.18 20.52 -7.77
CA LEU A 520 26.87 20.31 -7.17
C LEU A 520 26.75 20.98 -5.79
N ILE A 521 25.73 21.79 -5.63
CA ILE A 521 25.35 22.40 -4.35
C ILE A 521 24.06 21.76 -3.88
N ARG A 522 24.06 21.15 -2.70
CA ARG A 522 22.87 20.71 -2.00
C ARG A 522 22.20 21.88 -1.33
N VAL A 523 20.94 22.10 -1.66
CA VAL A 523 20.09 23.09 -1.02
C VAL A 523 19.00 22.38 -0.25
N THR A 524 18.90 22.66 1.06
CA THR A 524 17.78 22.21 1.88
C THR A 524 16.65 23.21 1.79
N LEU A 525 15.48 22.75 1.41
CA LEU A 525 14.26 23.55 1.30
C LEU A 525 13.27 23.11 2.40
N GLU A 526 12.70 24.08 3.13
CA GLU A 526 11.73 23.86 4.19
C GLU A 526 10.35 24.39 3.78
N GLY A 527 9.28 23.65 4.13
CA GLY A 527 7.90 24.11 3.93
C GLY A 527 6.85 23.11 4.40
N ILE A 528 5.60 23.38 4.09
CA ILE A 528 4.47 22.52 4.44
C ILE A 528 4.20 21.48 3.35
N ASP A 529 3.57 20.37 3.73
CA ASP A 529 3.13 19.28 2.83
C ASP A 529 4.26 18.59 2.04
N VAL A 530 5.51 18.62 2.54
CA VAL A 530 6.63 17.90 1.90
C VAL A 530 6.45 16.38 1.97
N GLU A 531 5.64 15.86 2.89
CA GLU A 531 5.26 14.45 2.94
C GLU A 531 4.51 13.97 1.69
N ALA A 532 3.78 14.84 1.01
CA ALA A 532 3.12 14.51 -0.24
C ALA A 532 4.11 14.24 -1.39
N MET A 533 5.37 14.70 -1.23
CA MET A 533 6.43 14.51 -2.23
C MET A 533 7.12 13.14 -2.15
N VAL A 534 6.79 12.31 -1.15
CA VAL A 534 7.48 11.02 -0.92
C VAL A 534 7.14 9.97 -1.99
N ARG A 535 5.99 10.08 -2.67
CA ARG A 535 5.39 8.99 -3.44
C ARG A 535 5.40 9.14 -4.95
N ASP A 536 5.54 10.37 -5.45
CA ASP A 536 5.11 10.68 -6.82
C ASP A 536 6.26 10.90 -7.82
N GLY A 537 7.50 10.53 -7.47
CA GLY A 537 8.66 10.67 -8.35
C GLY A 537 9.87 11.28 -7.67
N ILE A 538 10.93 11.52 -8.46
CA ILE A 538 12.20 12.08 -7.95
C ILE A 538 12.52 13.48 -8.44
N HIS A 539 11.81 13.97 -9.45
CA HIS A 539 12.06 15.28 -10.03
C HIS A 539 11.00 16.29 -9.62
N ILE A 540 11.41 17.51 -9.35
CA ILE A 540 10.54 18.66 -9.14
C ILE A 540 10.89 19.78 -10.09
N ARG A 541 9.91 20.59 -10.43
CA ARG A 541 10.10 21.85 -11.13
C ARG A 541 10.29 22.95 -10.10
N LEU A 542 11.55 23.41 -9.93
CA LEU A 542 11.88 24.52 -9.04
C LEU A 542 11.69 25.84 -9.76
N MET A 543 11.00 26.79 -9.14
CA MET A 543 10.58 28.04 -9.78
C MET A 543 10.93 29.25 -8.94
N MET A 544 11.34 30.32 -9.62
CA MET A 544 11.60 31.65 -9.04
C MET A 544 11.27 32.74 -10.05
N PRO A 545 11.06 34.00 -9.62
CA PRO A 545 10.92 35.15 -10.56
C PRO A 545 12.12 35.28 -11.47
N GLU A 546 11.92 35.51 -12.76
CA GLU A 546 13.02 35.81 -13.69
C GLU A 546 13.79 37.08 -13.29
N LYS A 547 13.07 38.06 -12.73
CA LYS A 547 13.67 39.32 -12.24
C LYS A 547 14.03 39.18 -10.76
N ARG A 548 15.31 39.23 -10.41
CA ARG A 548 15.79 39.21 -9.02
C ARG A 548 15.17 40.33 -8.17
N GLY A 549 14.85 40.03 -6.92
CA GLY A 549 14.30 40.98 -5.96
C GLY A 549 12.81 41.26 -6.12
N ARG A 550 12.14 40.66 -7.08
CA ARG A 550 10.68 40.76 -7.26
C ARG A 550 9.97 39.74 -6.35
N LYS A 551 8.87 40.18 -5.71
CA LYS A 551 8.01 39.26 -4.96
C LYS A 551 7.37 38.27 -5.94
N PRO A 552 7.45 36.97 -5.69
CA PRO A 552 6.85 35.97 -6.58
C PRO A 552 5.34 36.13 -6.70
N VAL A 553 4.83 35.94 -7.91
CA VAL A 553 3.41 35.69 -8.22
C VAL A 553 3.31 34.23 -8.63
N TRP A 554 2.49 33.46 -7.94
CA TRP A 554 2.39 32.01 -8.15
C TRP A 554 1.25 31.64 -9.09
N PRO A 555 1.34 30.50 -9.78
CA PRO A 555 0.27 30.03 -10.65
C PRO A 555 -0.98 29.67 -9.85
N VAL A 556 -2.16 29.89 -10.43
CA VAL A 556 -3.45 29.60 -9.83
C VAL A 556 -4.34 28.80 -10.78
N VAL A 557 -5.23 28.00 -10.23
CA VAL A 557 -6.23 27.26 -10.99
C VAL A 557 -7.30 28.23 -11.51
N ASN A 558 -7.59 28.20 -12.82
CA ASN A 558 -8.59 29.03 -13.47
C ASN A 558 -9.99 28.39 -13.48
N GLU A 559 -10.99 29.13 -13.99
CA GLU A 559 -12.40 28.69 -14.06
C GLU A 559 -12.60 27.43 -14.93
N ASN A 560 -11.71 27.18 -15.90
CA ASN A 560 -11.73 26.01 -16.77
C ASN A 560 -11.01 24.81 -16.18
N GLY A 561 -10.43 24.95 -14.96
CA GLY A 561 -9.67 23.91 -14.26
C GLY A 561 -8.22 23.74 -14.75
N GLY A 562 -7.78 24.57 -15.69
CA GLY A 562 -6.38 24.69 -16.09
C GLY A 562 -5.59 25.60 -15.15
N ILE A 563 -4.29 25.74 -15.44
CA ILE A 563 -3.37 26.58 -14.66
C ILE A 563 -3.15 27.90 -15.38
N THR A 564 -3.39 29.02 -14.68
CA THR A 564 -2.99 30.34 -15.16
C THR A 564 -1.59 30.65 -14.66
N TRP A 565 -0.63 30.71 -15.60
CA TRP A 565 0.76 31.05 -15.32
C TRP A 565 0.99 32.54 -15.33
N PRO A 566 1.81 33.08 -14.41
CA PRO A 566 2.22 34.47 -14.44
C PRO A 566 2.96 34.84 -15.73
N GLN A 567 2.66 35.99 -16.30
CA GLN A 567 3.21 36.44 -17.56
C GLN A 567 3.91 37.80 -17.41
N GLY A 568 4.65 38.21 -18.45
CA GLY A 568 5.36 39.48 -18.50
C GLY A 568 6.42 39.60 -17.40
N ASP A 569 6.31 40.66 -16.61
CA ASP A 569 7.27 40.94 -15.52
C ASP A 569 7.18 39.96 -14.35
N ASP A 570 6.08 39.22 -14.21
CA ASP A 570 5.84 38.23 -13.16
C ASP A 570 6.19 36.81 -13.61
N LYS A 571 6.71 36.64 -14.81
CA LYS A 571 7.10 35.36 -15.38
C LYS A 571 8.09 34.62 -14.46
N LEU A 572 7.85 33.32 -14.30
CA LEU A 572 8.68 32.45 -13.48
C LEU A 572 9.72 31.72 -14.34
N HIS A 573 10.94 31.70 -13.84
CA HIS A 573 11.98 30.82 -14.36
C HIS A 573 11.87 29.46 -13.68
N ALA A 574 11.69 28.39 -14.47
CA ALA A 574 11.48 27.04 -13.97
C ALA A 574 12.60 26.10 -14.46
N ARG A 575 13.07 25.20 -13.57
CA ARG A 575 14.03 24.15 -13.91
C ARG A 575 13.70 22.87 -13.16
N TYR A 576 13.91 21.75 -13.81
CA TYR A 576 13.86 20.45 -13.18
C TYR A 576 15.12 20.23 -12.33
N VAL A 577 14.90 19.80 -11.10
CA VAL A 577 15.95 19.36 -10.17
C VAL A 577 15.52 18.04 -9.53
N THR A 578 16.52 17.25 -9.12
CA THR A 578 16.26 15.97 -8.47
C THR A 578 16.16 16.13 -6.98
N ILE A 579 15.10 15.62 -6.37
CA ILE A 579 15.00 15.48 -4.92
C ILE A 579 16.02 14.44 -4.46
N ARG A 580 16.96 14.82 -3.62
CA ARG A 580 17.98 13.93 -3.10
C ARG A 580 17.53 13.20 -1.83
N GLU A 581 16.84 13.90 -0.95
CA GLU A 581 16.31 13.36 0.29
C GLU A 581 15.04 14.11 0.70
N ILE A 582 14.09 13.39 1.31
CA ILE A 582 12.89 14.00 1.90
C ILE A 582 12.87 13.65 3.38
N ARG A 583 12.73 14.66 4.22
CA ARG A 583 12.64 14.55 5.68
C ARG A 583 11.29 15.12 6.15
N PRO A 584 10.20 14.37 6.08
CA PRO A 584 8.86 14.86 6.40
C PRO A 584 8.76 15.41 7.83
N ASP A 585 9.46 14.79 8.78
CA ASP A 585 9.44 15.20 10.19
C ASP A 585 10.06 16.57 10.42
N ALA A 586 11.08 16.93 9.65
CA ALA A 586 11.73 18.24 9.64
C ALA A 586 11.03 19.22 8.69
N ARG A 587 10.07 18.76 7.87
CA ARG A 587 9.45 19.51 6.77
C ARG A 587 10.46 19.99 5.73
N GLU A 588 11.47 19.19 5.48
CA GLU A 588 12.60 19.51 4.61
C GLU A 588 12.71 18.56 3.43
N ILE A 589 13.16 19.10 2.29
CA ILE A 589 13.68 18.32 1.17
C ILE A 589 15.09 18.82 0.84
N ASP A 590 15.98 17.92 0.41
CA ASP A 590 17.24 18.26 -0.18
C ASP A 590 17.18 18.13 -1.69
N VAL A 591 17.66 19.13 -2.41
CA VAL A 591 17.85 19.10 -3.86
C VAL A 591 19.32 19.39 -4.18
N ASP A 592 19.89 18.65 -5.13
CA ASP A 592 21.25 18.89 -5.57
C ASP A 592 21.19 19.65 -6.91
N VAL A 593 21.68 20.87 -6.90
CA VAL A 593 21.66 21.80 -8.03
C VAL A 593 23.03 21.81 -8.72
N ALA A 594 23.05 21.51 -10.02
CA ALA A 594 24.26 21.64 -10.83
C ALA A 594 24.59 23.12 -11.07
N VAL A 595 25.82 23.50 -10.73
CA VAL A 595 26.32 24.86 -10.83
C VAL A 595 27.02 25.07 -12.17
N HIS A 596 26.54 26.06 -12.91
CA HIS A 596 27.15 26.49 -14.17
C HIS A 596 26.96 28.00 -14.37
N ASP A 597 27.83 28.64 -15.14
CA ASP A 597 27.79 30.08 -15.39
C ASP A 597 26.51 30.50 -16.12
N GLY A 598 25.91 31.61 -15.68
CA GLY A 598 24.76 32.25 -16.32
C GLY A 598 23.41 31.56 -16.07
N GLY A 599 23.32 30.57 -15.20
CA GLY A 599 22.10 29.92 -14.80
C GLY A 599 21.44 30.60 -13.60
N LEU A 600 20.19 31.09 -13.72
CA LEU A 600 19.50 31.80 -12.64
C LEU A 600 19.40 30.98 -11.35
N ILE A 601 19.01 29.70 -11.47
CA ILE A 601 18.91 28.77 -10.33
C ILE A 601 20.29 28.35 -9.85
N SER A 602 21.24 28.15 -10.74
CA SER A 602 22.64 27.89 -10.44
C SER A 602 23.24 29.02 -9.61
N ASP A 603 23.10 30.29 -10.10
CA ASP A 603 23.56 31.48 -9.39
C ASP A 603 22.90 31.64 -8.01
N TRP A 604 21.57 31.36 -7.95
CA TRP A 604 20.82 31.41 -6.69
C TRP A 604 21.32 30.34 -5.69
N ALA A 605 21.57 29.11 -6.15
CA ALA A 605 22.08 28.04 -5.30
C ALA A 605 23.47 28.35 -4.71
N ALA A 606 24.28 29.14 -5.42
CA ALA A 606 25.63 29.55 -5.00
C ALA A 606 25.63 30.75 -4.06
N LEU A 607 24.50 31.46 -3.84
CA LEU A 607 24.40 32.62 -2.98
C LEU A 607 24.21 32.21 -1.51
N ASP A 608 24.95 32.80 -0.59
CA ASP A 608 24.73 32.65 0.84
C ASP A 608 23.61 33.60 1.32
N GLY A 609 22.67 33.06 2.12
CA GLY A 609 21.75 33.87 2.93
C GLY A 609 20.50 34.41 2.22
N ASP A 610 20.09 33.81 1.08
CA ASP A 610 18.86 34.22 0.37
C ASP A 610 17.65 33.44 0.89
N ASP A 611 16.78 34.10 1.67
CA ASP A 611 15.52 33.56 2.21
C ASP A 611 14.36 33.61 1.21
N GLN A 612 14.63 33.71 -0.07
CA GLN A 612 13.61 33.83 -1.11
C GLN A 612 12.65 32.63 -1.12
N GLU A 613 11.38 32.92 -1.22
CA GLU A 613 10.36 31.90 -1.47
C GLU A 613 10.52 31.32 -2.88
N LEU A 614 10.45 30.02 -2.96
CA LEU A 614 10.53 29.26 -4.20
C LEU A 614 9.24 28.50 -4.43
N GLY A 615 8.77 28.51 -5.66
CA GLY A 615 7.71 27.60 -6.09
C GLY A 615 8.32 26.23 -6.41
N VAL A 616 7.66 25.20 -5.94
CA VAL A 616 8.02 23.80 -6.22
C VAL A 616 6.79 23.08 -6.73
N MET A 617 6.87 22.53 -7.94
CA MET A 617 5.79 21.75 -8.54
C MET A 617 6.26 20.30 -8.78
N GLY A 618 5.42 19.36 -8.45
CA GLY A 618 5.74 17.93 -8.49
C GLY A 618 5.61 17.25 -7.13
N PRO A 619 6.29 16.12 -6.90
CA PRO A 619 7.30 15.47 -7.76
C PRO A 619 6.71 14.77 -8.98
N MET A 620 7.57 14.39 -9.91
CA MET A 620 7.24 13.68 -11.14
C MET A 620 8.41 12.80 -11.60
N GLY A 621 8.16 11.95 -12.59
CA GLY A 621 9.15 11.04 -13.17
C GLY A 621 9.25 9.73 -12.40
N ASP A 622 9.36 8.63 -13.16
CA ASP A 622 9.55 7.29 -12.60
C ASP A 622 10.97 7.16 -12.02
N PHE A 623 11.07 6.46 -10.87
CA PHE A 623 12.35 6.19 -10.21
C PHE A 623 12.53 4.73 -9.81
N GLU A 624 11.58 3.83 -10.14
CA GLU A 624 11.72 2.41 -9.84
C GLU A 624 12.56 1.72 -10.91
N LEU A 625 13.69 1.14 -10.49
CA LEU A 625 14.53 0.33 -11.33
C LEU A 625 14.11 -1.13 -11.20
N GLU A 626 13.39 -1.65 -12.19
CA GLU A 626 12.93 -3.05 -12.20
C GLU A 626 14.07 -4.06 -12.41
N HIS A 627 15.09 -3.66 -13.16
CA HIS A 627 16.24 -4.47 -13.52
C HIS A 627 17.48 -4.08 -12.69
N THR A 628 18.16 -5.06 -12.11
CA THR A 628 19.32 -4.82 -11.24
C THR A 628 20.59 -5.52 -11.68
N LYS A 629 20.55 -6.33 -12.74
CA LYS A 629 21.72 -7.09 -13.23
C LYS A 629 22.10 -6.62 -14.62
N ASN A 630 23.41 -6.42 -14.83
CA ASN A 630 23.98 -5.97 -16.08
C ASN A 630 23.26 -4.75 -16.66
N VAL A 631 23.19 -3.68 -15.87
CA VAL A 631 22.60 -2.39 -16.28
C VAL A 631 23.69 -1.42 -16.72
N VAL A 632 23.32 -0.47 -17.56
CA VAL A 632 24.20 0.63 -17.96
C VAL A 632 23.55 1.95 -17.53
N LEU A 633 24.20 2.65 -16.59
CA LEU A 633 23.84 4.01 -16.20
C LEU A 633 24.88 4.97 -16.74
N ALA A 634 24.47 6.02 -17.42
CA ALA A 634 25.41 7.01 -17.93
C ALA A 634 24.84 8.43 -17.83
N GLY A 635 25.70 9.44 -17.62
CA GLY A 635 25.26 10.82 -17.58
C GLY A 635 26.35 11.82 -17.17
N ASP A 636 26.03 13.09 -17.36
CA ASP A 636 26.91 14.18 -16.92
C ASP A 636 26.65 14.57 -15.44
N THR A 637 27.29 15.65 -14.97
CA THR A 637 27.17 16.10 -13.58
C THR A 637 25.71 16.40 -13.19
N THR A 638 24.86 16.83 -14.12
CA THR A 638 23.44 17.11 -13.85
C THR A 638 22.62 15.85 -13.55
N ALA A 639 23.09 14.70 -14.02
CA ALA A 639 22.46 13.40 -13.85
C ALA A 639 22.84 12.68 -12.55
N LEU A 640 23.93 13.08 -11.89
CA LEU A 640 24.46 12.41 -10.69
C LEU A 640 23.43 12.29 -9.56
N PRO A 641 22.60 13.31 -9.26
CA PRO A 641 21.57 13.19 -8.22
C PRO A 641 20.52 12.10 -8.54
N ALA A 642 20.11 11.99 -9.81
CA ALA A 642 19.17 10.98 -10.26
C ALA A 642 19.78 9.57 -10.23
N MET A 643 21.03 9.40 -10.69
CA MET A 643 21.76 8.13 -10.59
C MET A 643 21.88 7.67 -9.14
N ALA A 644 22.20 8.57 -8.21
CA ALA A 644 22.28 8.25 -6.80
C ALA A 644 20.93 7.75 -6.26
N ARG A 645 19.83 8.38 -6.64
CA ARG A 645 18.46 7.95 -6.27
C ARG A 645 18.10 6.60 -6.87
N LEU A 646 18.44 6.34 -8.13
CA LEU A 646 18.24 5.04 -8.78
C LEU A 646 18.98 3.91 -8.05
N ILE A 647 20.25 4.15 -7.68
CA ILE A 647 21.04 3.16 -6.91
C ILE A 647 20.42 2.92 -5.53
N GLU A 648 19.94 3.96 -4.86
CA GLU A 648 19.26 3.86 -3.56
C GLU A 648 17.93 3.12 -3.64
N SER A 649 17.14 3.31 -4.69
CA SER A 649 15.84 2.66 -4.86
C SER A 649 15.94 1.13 -4.86
N VAL A 650 17.08 0.60 -5.30
CA VAL A 650 17.40 -0.83 -5.28
C VAL A 650 18.35 -1.22 -4.13
N GLU A 651 18.51 -0.36 -3.13
CA GLU A 651 19.38 -0.60 -1.96
C GLU A 651 20.84 -0.96 -2.33
N GLY A 652 21.35 -0.41 -3.42
CA GLY A 652 22.67 -0.73 -3.94
C GLY A 652 22.82 -2.14 -4.55
N ARG A 653 21.75 -2.93 -4.62
CA ARG A 653 21.72 -4.29 -5.20
C ARG A 653 21.69 -4.26 -6.74
N ILE A 654 22.54 -3.45 -7.34
CA ILE A 654 22.65 -3.24 -8.78
C ILE A 654 24.05 -3.62 -9.24
N SER A 655 24.16 -4.23 -10.42
CA SER A 655 25.44 -4.58 -11.06
C SER A 655 25.43 -4.21 -12.54
N GLY A 656 26.58 -3.93 -13.10
CA GLY A 656 26.77 -3.47 -14.47
C GLY A 656 27.74 -2.29 -14.50
N HIS A 657 27.51 -1.33 -15.37
CA HIS A 657 28.41 -0.22 -15.62
C HIS A 657 27.77 1.13 -15.32
N LEU A 658 28.57 2.05 -14.76
CA LEU A 658 28.20 3.46 -14.55
C LEU A 658 29.27 4.36 -15.16
N PHE A 659 28.88 5.21 -16.09
CA PHE A 659 29.71 6.23 -16.72
C PHE A 659 29.27 7.62 -16.30
N ALA A 660 30.18 8.41 -15.78
CA ALA A 660 29.86 9.78 -15.37
C ALA A 660 30.91 10.78 -15.84
N ALA A 661 30.46 11.94 -16.30
CA ALA A 661 31.35 13.07 -16.54
C ALA A 661 31.89 13.57 -15.20
N ALA A 662 33.15 13.25 -14.89
CA ALA A 662 33.79 13.54 -13.61
C ALA A 662 35.32 13.62 -13.78
N GLN A 663 35.94 14.67 -13.22
CA GLN A 663 37.39 14.78 -13.17
C GLN A 663 38.01 13.96 -12.04
N ASP A 664 37.32 13.81 -10.94
CA ASP A 664 37.78 13.10 -9.75
C ASP A 664 36.89 11.87 -9.47
N ARG A 665 37.45 10.68 -9.72
CA ARG A 665 36.80 9.41 -9.48
C ARG A 665 36.54 9.18 -7.99
N ALA A 666 37.43 9.60 -7.10
CA ALA A 666 37.25 9.38 -5.66
C ALA A 666 36.11 10.24 -5.12
N ALA A 667 35.96 11.48 -5.58
CA ALA A 667 34.83 12.34 -5.27
C ALA A 667 33.51 11.73 -5.81
N LEU A 668 33.51 11.16 -7.04
CA LEU A 668 32.36 10.49 -7.63
C LEU A 668 31.92 9.27 -6.79
N GLU A 669 32.86 8.40 -6.41
CA GLU A 669 32.59 7.23 -5.58
C GLU A 669 32.14 7.62 -4.15
N ALA A 670 32.58 8.75 -3.62
CA ALA A 670 32.11 9.27 -2.33
C ALA A 670 30.70 9.85 -2.37
N TYR A 671 30.29 10.42 -3.51
CA TYR A 671 28.95 10.96 -3.71
C TYR A 671 27.90 9.89 -3.97
N LEU A 672 28.23 8.83 -4.75
CA LEU A 672 27.32 7.77 -5.12
C LEU A 672 27.10 6.77 -3.97
N PRO A 673 25.90 6.21 -3.83
CA PRO A 673 25.64 5.11 -2.89
C PRO A 673 26.48 3.87 -3.26
N LYS A 674 26.85 3.08 -2.26
CA LYS A 674 27.59 1.84 -2.46
C LYS A 674 26.78 0.85 -3.31
N SER A 675 27.41 0.30 -4.33
CA SER A 675 26.80 -0.65 -5.27
C SER A 675 27.86 -1.60 -5.86
N ASN A 676 27.43 -2.57 -6.67
CA ASN A 676 28.31 -3.47 -7.43
C ASN A 676 28.49 -2.97 -8.89
N LEU A 677 28.28 -1.68 -9.16
CA LEU A 677 28.52 -1.10 -10.47
C LEU A 677 30.02 -0.86 -10.68
N GLN A 678 30.48 -1.13 -11.90
CA GLN A 678 31.80 -0.72 -12.35
C GLN A 678 31.73 0.78 -12.74
N ILE A 679 32.31 1.64 -11.89
CA ILE A 679 32.25 3.08 -12.06
C ILE A 679 33.43 3.55 -12.91
N GLU A 680 33.14 4.24 -14.01
CA GLU A 680 34.11 4.92 -14.85
C GLU A 680 33.86 6.44 -14.86
N ALA A 681 34.84 7.18 -14.37
CA ALA A 681 34.88 8.64 -14.46
C ALA A 681 35.47 9.04 -15.80
N MET A 682 34.76 9.84 -16.58
CA MET A 682 35.17 10.33 -17.91
C MET A 682 35.44 11.84 -17.85
N ASP A 683 36.37 12.30 -18.66
CA ASP A 683 36.66 13.74 -18.74
C ASP A 683 35.40 14.51 -19.20
N PRO A 684 34.92 15.49 -18.45
CA PRO A 684 33.76 16.29 -18.82
C PRO A 684 33.87 17.00 -20.19
N GLU A 685 35.07 17.35 -20.63
CA GLU A 685 35.28 18.05 -21.91
C GLU A 685 35.03 17.12 -23.11
N THR A 686 35.37 15.84 -23.01
CA THR A 686 35.20 14.86 -24.11
C THR A 686 33.97 13.96 -23.92
N PHE A 687 33.35 13.98 -22.76
CA PHE A 687 32.23 13.11 -22.38
C PHE A 687 31.15 13.01 -23.47
N THR A 688 30.65 14.15 -23.96
CA THR A 688 29.56 14.20 -24.95
C THR A 688 29.88 13.45 -26.22
N ASP A 689 31.12 13.49 -26.66
CA ASP A 689 31.57 12.90 -27.93
C ASP A 689 31.97 11.41 -27.77
N GLU A 690 32.46 11.00 -26.60
CA GLU A 690 33.00 9.66 -26.33
C GLU A 690 32.02 8.69 -25.68
N ILE A 691 31.00 9.17 -24.96
CA ILE A 691 30.14 8.34 -24.13
C ILE A 691 29.42 7.24 -24.89
N ALA A 692 28.96 7.49 -26.11
CA ALA A 692 28.26 6.49 -26.92
C ALA A 692 29.15 5.31 -27.29
N ASP A 693 30.41 5.55 -27.60
CA ASP A 693 31.37 4.49 -27.92
C ASP A 693 31.77 3.70 -26.65
N LYS A 694 32.00 4.41 -25.53
CA LYS A 694 32.23 3.77 -24.24
C LYS A 694 31.10 2.87 -23.78
N VAL A 695 29.87 3.31 -23.90
CA VAL A 695 28.68 2.51 -23.60
C VAL A 695 28.58 1.29 -24.53
N ARG A 696 28.85 1.45 -25.83
CA ARG A 696 28.81 0.34 -26.80
C ARG A 696 29.81 -0.78 -26.44
N ASP A 697 30.99 -0.39 -26.00
CA ASP A 697 32.12 -1.29 -25.82
C ASP A 697 32.23 -1.83 -24.36
N CYS A 698 31.34 -1.45 -23.46
CA CYS A 698 31.47 -1.73 -22.04
C CYS A 698 31.23 -3.20 -21.65
N THR A 699 30.43 -3.93 -22.42
CA THR A 699 30.12 -5.34 -22.12
C THR A 699 29.77 -6.13 -23.37
N SER A 700 30.13 -7.41 -23.38
CA SER A 700 29.68 -8.39 -24.35
C SER A 700 28.46 -9.19 -23.89
N GLU A 701 28.06 -9.03 -22.62
CA GLU A 701 26.88 -9.68 -22.06
C GLU A 701 25.61 -8.87 -22.37
N PRO A 702 24.45 -9.53 -22.50
CA PRO A 702 23.18 -8.81 -22.74
C PRO A 702 22.90 -7.80 -21.61
N VAL A 703 22.68 -6.53 -22.00
CA VAL A 703 22.26 -5.45 -21.09
C VAL A 703 20.76 -5.59 -20.80
N SER A 704 20.37 -5.55 -19.52
CA SER A 704 18.98 -5.69 -19.13
C SER A 704 18.22 -4.37 -19.08
N TYR A 705 18.93 -3.26 -18.81
CA TYR A 705 18.36 -1.91 -18.74
C TYR A 705 19.43 -0.85 -19.02
N GLY A 706 19.07 0.16 -19.80
CA GLY A 706 19.92 1.30 -20.11
C GLY A 706 19.31 2.62 -19.65
N TRP A 707 20.07 3.45 -18.92
CA TRP A 707 19.62 4.75 -18.45
C TRP A 707 20.68 5.82 -18.79
N PHE A 708 20.21 6.91 -19.39
CA PHE A 708 21.05 8.07 -19.68
C PHE A 708 20.33 9.38 -19.37
N ALA A 709 21.03 10.33 -18.74
CA ALA A 709 20.57 11.70 -18.69
C ALA A 709 21.75 12.68 -18.84
N GLY A 710 21.51 13.83 -19.50
CA GLY A 710 22.56 14.82 -19.71
C GLY A 710 22.33 15.71 -20.94
N GLU A 711 23.41 16.04 -21.63
CA GLU A 711 23.36 16.87 -22.85
C GLU A 711 22.59 16.19 -23.99
N PHE A 712 21.85 16.98 -24.77
CA PHE A 712 20.96 16.52 -25.84
C PHE A 712 21.64 15.61 -26.89
N LYS A 713 22.82 16.01 -27.41
CA LYS A 713 23.56 15.24 -28.44
C LYS A 713 24.01 13.88 -27.86
N ALA A 714 24.52 13.88 -26.61
CA ALA A 714 24.94 12.67 -25.93
C ALA A 714 23.73 11.74 -25.69
N ALA A 715 22.57 12.29 -25.28
CA ALA A 715 21.34 11.52 -25.08
C ALA A 715 20.87 10.82 -26.36
N GLN A 716 20.90 11.49 -27.51
CA GLN A 716 20.55 10.89 -28.80
C GLN A 716 21.53 9.78 -29.20
N SER A 717 22.82 10.01 -29.04
CA SER A 717 23.86 9.04 -29.40
C SER A 717 23.77 7.79 -28.55
N VAL A 718 23.66 7.91 -27.22
CA VAL A 718 23.53 6.78 -26.29
C VAL A 718 22.21 6.02 -26.50
N ARG A 719 21.08 6.72 -26.75
CA ARG A 719 19.81 6.09 -27.11
C ARG A 719 19.95 5.19 -28.35
N THR A 720 20.71 5.65 -29.35
CA THR A 720 20.98 4.86 -30.55
C THR A 720 21.74 3.58 -30.21
N VAL A 721 22.74 3.66 -29.34
CA VAL A 721 23.48 2.48 -28.85
C VAL A 721 22.55 1.52 -28.08
N PHE A 722 21.75 2.03 -27.16
CA PHE A 722 20.80 1.21 -26.39
C PHE A 722 19.86 0.43 -27.31
N ARG A 723 19.33 1.08 -28.35
CA ARG A 723 18.40 0.44 -29.31
C ARG A 723 19.09 -0.50 -30.28
N GLN A 724 20.17 -0.05 -30.94
CA GLN A 724 20.77 -0.76 -32.04
C GLN A 724 21.81 -1.79 -31.61
N ALA A 725 22.64 -1.48 -30.61
CA ALA A 725 23.70 -2.37 -30.14
C ALA A 725 23.20 -3.35 -29.06
N PHE A 726 22.36 -2.88 -28.12
CA PHE A 726 21.87 -3.72 -27.02
C PHE A 726 20.44 -4.25 -27.23
N GLY A 727 19.74 -3.80 -28.28
CA GLY A 727 18.39 -4.27 -28.58
C GLY A 727 17.33 -3.86 -27.54
N LEU A 728 17.58 -2.80 -26.77
CA LEU A 728 16.66 -2.33 -25.74
C LEU A 728 15.46 -1.59 -26.35
N ASP A 729 14.29 -1.86 -25.83
CA ASP A 729 13.05 -1.18 -26.20
C ASP A 729 12.73 0.01 -25.26
N LYS A 730 11.59 0.65 -25.44
CA LYS A 730 11.17 1.80 -24.63
C LYS A 730 10.92 1.45 -23.16
N LYS A 731 10.68 0.17 -22.80
CA LYS A 731 10.48 -0.28 -21.43
C LYS A 731 11.78 -0.65 -20.73
N THR A 732 12.81 -0.97 -21.51
CA THR A 732 14.11 -1.40 -21.00
C THR A 732 15.20 -0.33 -21.15
N GLN A 733 14.85 0.87 -21.63
CA GLN A 733 15.78 1.99 -21.67
C GLN A 733 15.08 3.34 -21.45
N LEU A 734 15.79 4.28 -20.84
CA LEU A 734 15.42 5.68 -20.71
C LEU A 734 16.60 6.56 -21.10
N SER A 735 16.39 7.48 -22.05
CA SER A 735 17.39 8.49 -22.42
C SER A 735 16.75 9.87 -22.41
N VAL A 736 17.20 10.75 -21.52
CA VAL A 736 16.60 12.06 -21.28
C VAL A 736 17.64 13.17 -21.53
N ALA A 737 17.25 14.19 -22.29
CA ALA A 737 18.06 15.39 -22.45
C ALA A 737 17.69 16.41 -21.36
N TYR A 738 18.54 16.58 -20.36
CA TYR A 738 18.35 17.58 -19.32
C TYR A 738 18.69 19.00 -19.76
N TRP A 739 19.60 19.13 -20.73
CA TRP A 739 20.02 20.42 -21.28
C TRP A 739 20.53 20.28 -22.72
N LYS A 740 20.63 21.40 -23.42
CA LYS A 740 21.14 21.46 -24.81
C LYS A 740 22.14 22.58 -24.96
N ALA A 741 23.33 22.25 -25.44
CA ALA A 741 24.38 23.21 -25.68
C ALA A 741 23.91 24.34 -26.62
N GLY A 742 24.21 25.59 -26.26
CA GLY A 742 23.84 26.75 -27.04
C GLY A 742 22.36 27.14 -27.01
N THR A 743 21.51 26.45 -26.22
CA THR A 743 20.07 26.75 -26.10
C THR A 743 19.74 26.99 -24.64
N PRO A 744 19.93 28.21 -24.11
CA PRO A 744 19.51 28.54 -22.74
C PRO A 744 18.00 28.34 -22.58
N GLY A 745 17.61 27.63 -21.51
CA GLY A 745 16.19 27.42 -21.25
C GLY A 745 15.56 26.18 -21.89
N HIS A 746 16.36 25.32 -22.51
CA HIS A 746 15.88 24.01 -22.99
C HIS A 746 15.18 23.29 -21.85
N GLN A 747 13.91 22.90 -22.06
CA GLN A 747 13.17 22.08 -21.12
C GLN A 747 13.46 20.61 -21.43
N SER A 748 13.72 19.81 -20.40
CA SER A 748 13.93 18.38 -20.56
C SER A 748 12.66 17.73 -21.11
N ARG A 749 12.80 17.02 -22.22
CA ARG A 749 11.75 16.10 -22.73
C ARG A 749 12.39 14.72 -22.82
N ALA A 750 11.66 13.67 -22.43
CA ALA A 750 12.08 12.32 -22.75
C ALA A 750 12.13 12.20 -24.28
N LEU A 751 13.24 11.67 -24.80
CA LEU A 751 13.46 11.52 -26.23
C LEU A 751 12.81 10.25 -26.78
#